data_f4daed23554ac9bf06c2a701c3d228cd
#
_entry.id   f4daed23554ac9bf06c2a701c3d228cd
#
_cell.length_a   1.000
_cell.length_b   1.000
_cell.length_c   1.000
_cell.angle_alpha   90.00
_cell.angle_beta   90.00
_cell.angle_gamma   90.00
#
_symmetry.space_group_name_H-M   'P 1'
#
loop_
_entity.id
_entity.type
_entity.pdbx_description
1 polymer ?
#
loop_
_entity_poly.entity_id
_entity_poly.type
_entity_poly.pdbx_seq_one_letter_code
_entity_poly.pdbx_strand_id
1 'polypeptide(L)'
;MTLESGTRLGTYEVVELLGSGGMGDVYRARDLKLGREVAIKVLPEEFARDASRVARFEREARMLAAVNHAHIAAIYGAEEDGPSRYIVMELVEGDTLAERLSSGAMRIPDALRIAIQVAEALEVAHDKGVIHRDLKPANIKITPENRVKVLDFGLAKAMERPYSGDTSRTPTLVMGDSRPGDVVGTPEFMSPEQARGKETDRRTDIWAFGCLLYEMLSGKRAFTGETVPDAMAAILHHDPDWSALPSRVPERVRELLRKCLEKDAGRRLRDAGDARLELESALAETSFSGAGPAPRVVTPGGRRLAAALVAAAVLAAAIFFLLRPGPAPARPGTRQLAVLPFRNLTGSAQGELMGLAMVDTVSARLANVPGLQVVTPRATIEAASPDASVATVARRLGADTVLSGSLQRENDQYRITYWLVDEKGKQLAANTIDGAELFPLQDRLAAGVVHDLRLAPAARRTPTPSGLETASQQERYLQAIGLLARYDKRDSVEQAQKILEALAAERPRSPLVQAALGRAALAMYDFTKERVWADRALASSDAASALDPESSEVEVVRGETLLQTGRIPESIAAFRRALAQRPGSVDAQLGLGRALEASGDGAGSEAAFRRAVALQPSFAVYNQLGGLYADRGRWSAAADMFRHAVQAAPDSYRAYSNLGGTLVLDCSFPEALEAFRRAQTLAPKDVFIASNVGLTQLWTGHPKEALEALEKAARAAPEDFQIWGNYGDALAENDQKDRAKQAYEKSIALARQALSVNPVDGDALSFAATGLARVGRFAEAAEPMAKALAADQKAPFVYADAGVVAILSGRKADALAWLRKAVDAGYCRQIIARMPEFASLREIPEFQAIVSPPRKASAS
;
A
#
# COMPACT_ATOMS: atom_id res chain seq x y z
N MET A 1 -22.18 42.72 9.73
CA MET A 1 -21.68 44.04 9.28
C MET A 1 -20.63 43.82 8.22
N THR A 2 -20.79 44.41 7.05
CA THR A 2 -19.77 44.33 5.99
C THR A 2 -18.57 45.16 6.43
N LEU A 3 -17.37 44.61 6.40
CA LEU A 3 -16.15 45.35 6.78
C LEU A 3 -15.74 46.28 5.64
N GLU A 4 -15.38 47.50 5.98
CA GLU A 4 -14.93 48.50 5.00
C GLU A 4 -13.44 48.34 4.70
N SER A 5 -13.01 48.76 3.50
CA SER A 5 -11.58 48.76 3.12
C SER A 5 -10.77 49.59 4.14
N GLY A 6 -9.62 49.09 4.56
CA GLY A 6 -8.77 49.62 5.61
C GLY A 6 -9.11 49.14 7.03
N THR A 7 -10.20 48.37 7.21
CA THR A 7 -10.50 47.77 8.53
C THR A 7 -9.41 46.76 8.91
N ARG A 8 -8.94 46.80 10.16
CA ARG A 8 -7.93 45.87 10.67
C ARG A 8 -8.58 44.74 11.46
N LEU A 9 -8.19 43.49 11.15
CA LEU A 9 -8.50 42.31 11.90
C LEU A 9 -7.16 41.71 12.39
N GLY A 10 -6.82 41.96 13.63
CA GLY A 10 -5.52 41.56 14.17
C GLY A 10 -4.35 42.13 13.36
N THR A 11 -3.61 41.25 12.64
CA THR A 11 -2.46 41.63 11.79
C THR A 11 -2.78 41.79 10.31
N TYR A 12 -4.07 41.73 9.95
CA TYR A 12 -4.54 41.78 8.56
C TYR A 12 -5.30 43.09 8.33
N GLU A 13 -5.09 43.70 7.19
CA GLU A 13 -5.80 44.85 6.70
C GLU A 13 -6.71 44.49 5.54
N VAL A 14 -8.02 44.65 5.70
CA VAL A 14 -9.03 44.37 4.66
C VAL A 14 -8.83 45.30 3.48
N VAL A 15 -8.77 44.74 2.26
CA VAL A 15 -8.61 45.48 1.02
C VAL A 15 -9.96 45.64 0.29
N GLU A 16 -10.65 44.54 0.07
CA GLU A 16 -11.93 44.49 -0.65
C GLU A 16 -12.76 43.25 -0.30
N LEU A 17 -14.07 43.30 -0.54
CA LEU A 17 -14.96 42.15 -0.41
C LEU A 17 -14.86 41.30 -1.67
N LEU A 18 -14.50 40.02 -1.52
CA LEU A 18 -14.44 39.03 -2.62
C LEU A 18 -15.77 38.30 -2.86
N GLY A 19 -16.57 38.11 -1.81
CA GLY A 19 -17.88 37.47 -1.90
C GLY A 19 -18.60 37.46 -0.56
N SER A 20 -19.93 37.41 -0.62
CA SER A 20 -20.81 37.30 0.54
C SER A 20 -21.73 36.09 0.36
N GLY A 21 -21.95 35.31 1.42
CA GLY A 21 -22.81 34.14 1.41
C GLY A 21 -23.30 33.71 2.77
N GLY A 22 -24.17 32.71 2.83
CA GLY A 22 -24.82 32.24 4.06
C GLY A 22 -23.81 31.71 5.13
N MET A 23 -22.56 31.51 4.75
CA MET A 23 -21.46 31.02 5.63
C MET A 23 -20.45 32.13 6.00
N GLY A 24 -20.80 33.39 5.75
CA GLY A 24 -19.97 34.53 6.04
C GLY A 24 -19.44 35.27 4.82
N ASP A 25 -18.76 36.39 5.07
CA ASP A 25 -18.17 37.25 4.05
C ASP A 25 -16.69 36.90 3.86
N VAL A 26 -16.24 36.84 2.59
CA VAL A 26 -14.83 36.59 2.24
C VAL A 26 -14.22 37.88 1.71
N TYR A 27 -13.12 38.27 2.31
CA TYR A 27 -12.39 39.51 1.99
C TYR A 27 -11.00 39.20 1.46
N ARG A 28 -10.50 39.99 0.53
CA ARG A 28 -9.08 40.13 0.24
C ARG A 28 -8.48 40.99 1.34
N ALA A 29 -7.39 40.57 1.92
CA ALA A 29 -6.68 41.28 2.96
C ALA A 29 -5.17 41.18 2.78
N ARG A 30 -4.45 42.10 3.40
CA ARG A 30 -2.98 42.11 3.42
C ARG A 30 -2.48 41.75 4.81
N ASP A 31 -1.66 40.74 4.88
CA ASP A 31 -0.90 40.34 6.07
C ASP A 31 0.22 41.37 6.29
N LEU A 32 0.05 42.23 7.29
CA LEU A 32 0.99 43.34 7.58
C LEU A 32 2.32 42.86 8.16
N LYS A 33 2.39 41.61 8.69
CA LYS A 33 3.63 41.03 9.20
C LYS A 33 4.48 40.39 8.11
N LEU A 34 3.81 39.66 7.19
CA LEU A 34 4.49 38.89 6.14
C LEU A 34 4.49 39.57 4.78
N GLY A 35 3.75 40.69 4.62
CA GLY A 35 3.71 41.49 3.39
C GLY A 35 3.03 40.78 2.20
N ARG A 36 2.19 39.78 2.47
CA ARG A 36 1.50 38.98 1.44
C ARG A 36 0.00 39.24 1.43
N GLU A 37 -0.65 38.96 0.33
CA GLU A 37 -2.11 38.99 0.24
C GLU A 37 -2.69 37.63 0.63
N VAL A 38 -3.85 37.67 1.29
CA VAL A 38 -4.57 36.49 1.81
C VAL A 38 -6.07 36.68 1.58
N ALA A 39 -6.82 35.60 1.61
CA ALA A 39 -8.26 35.64 1.74
C ALA A 39 -8.66 35.44 3.22
N ILE A 40 -9.58 36.24 3.70
CA ILE A 40 -10.10 36.13 5.07
C ILE A 40 -11.60 35.88 4.99
N LYS A 41 -12.05 34.78 5.56
CA LYS A 41 -13.47 34.43 5.70
C LYS A 41 -13.92 34.73 7.11
N VAL A 42 -14.80 35.72 7.24
CA VAL A 42 -15.34 36.19 8.53
C VAL A 42 -16.66 35.51 8.82
N LEU A 43 -16.77 34.89 10.00
CA LEU A 43 -17.98 34.21 10.43
C LEU A 43 -19.09 35.21 10.86
N PRO A 44 -20.38 34.90 10.60
CA PRO A 44 -21.50 35.71 11.09
C PRO A 44 -21.50 35.76 12.64
N GLU A 45 -21.86 36.90 13.21
CA GLU A 45 -21.88 37.12 14.68
C GLU A 45 -22.76 36.11 15.43
N GLU A 46 -23.84 35.64 14.82
CA GLU A 46 -24.73 34.63 15.42
C GLU A 46 -24.02 33.29 15.70
N PHE A 47 -22.99 32.96 14.91
CA PHE A 47 -22.14 31.76 15.11
C PHE A 47 -21.10 31.98 16.19
N ALA A 48 -20.58 33.21 16.33
CA ALA A 48 -19.55 33.54 17.33
C ALA A 48 -20.08 33.46 18.78
N ARG A 49 -21.38 33.46 18.97
CA ARG A 49 -22.04 33.40 20.29
C ARG A 49 -22.22 32.00 20.84
N ASP A 50 -22.08 30.96 20.03
CA ASP A 50 -22.26 29.55 20.45
C ASP A 50 -20.89 28.87 20.63
N ALA A 51 -20.42 28.76 21.86
CA ALA A 51 -19.14 28.18 22.20
C ALA A 51 -18.95 26.74 21.67
N SER A 52 -20.02 25.92 21.53
CA SER A 52 -19.95 24.56 21.02
C SER A 52 -19.74 24.53 19.50
N ARG A 53 -20.22 25.52 18.79
CA ARG A 53 -20.01 25.69 17.35
C ARG A 53 -18.62 26.23 17.06
N VAL A 54 -18.17 27.22 17.84
CA VAL A 54 -16.81 27.75 17.75
C VAL A 54 -15.77 26.65 17.95
N ALA A 55 -15.92 25.81 18.98
CA ALA A 55 -14.99 24.72 19.25
C ALA A 55 -14.98 23.64 18.12
N ARG A 56 -16.11 23.38 17.48
CA ARG A 56 -16.18 22.48 16.30
C ARG A 56 -15.51 23.09 15.09
N PHE A 57 -15.80 24.34 14.82
CA PHE A 57 -15.20 25.11 13.74
C PHE A 57 -13.67 25.17 13.85
N GLU A 58 -13.12 25.49 15.02
CA GLU A 58 -11.68 25.49 15.24
C GLU A 58 -11.05 24.10 15.07
N ARG A 59 -11.74 23.04 15.48
CA ARG A 59 -11.26 21.68 15.29
C ARG A 59 -11.23 21.30 13.82
N GLU A 60 -12.26 21.63 13.04
CA GLU A 60 -12.32 21.37 11.60
C GLU A 60 -11.31 22.23 10.84
N ALA A 61 -11.17 23.52 11.21
CA ALA A 61 -10.14 24.38 10.63
C ALA A 61 -8.72 23.86 10.89
N ARG A 62 -8.43 23.31 12.09
CA ARG A 62 -7.13 22.66 12.37
C ARG A 62 -6.90 21.38 11.56
N MET A 63 -7.93 20.57 11.35
CA MET A 63 -7.83 19.39 10.48
C MET A 63 -7.57 19.78 9.03
N LEU A 64 -8.24 20.84 8.56
CA LEU A 64 -8.04 21.38 7.21
C LEU A 64 -6.66 22.01 7.03
N ALA A 65 -6.15 22.74 8.01
CA ALA A 65 -4.81 23.31 7.98
C ALA A 65 -3.70 22.22 7.87
N ALA A 66 -4.00 20.98 8.27
CA ALA A 66 -3.10 19.84 8.09
C ALA A 66 -3.13 19.25 6.66
N VAL A 67 -4.09 19.68 5.81
CA VAL A 67 -4.20 19.25 4.42
C VAL A 67 -3.44 20.23 3.54
N ASN A 68 -2.21 19.90 3.18
CA ASN A 68 -1.44 20.71 2.22
C ASN A 68 -1.34 19.95 0.89
N HIS A 69 -1.95 20.49 -0.17
CA HIS A 69 -1.95 19.89 -1.49
C HIS A 69 -2.00 20.96 -2.60
N ALA A 70 -1.39 20.67 -3.74
CA ALA A 70 -1.32 21.60 -4.88
C ALA A 70 -2.70 22.06 -5.37
N HIS A 71 -3.72 21.19 -5.24
CA HIS A 71 -5.09 21.42 -5.70
C HIS A 71 -6.11 21.74 -4.60
N ILE A 72 -5.63 22.08 -3.38
CA ILE A 72 -6.46 22.54 -2.26
C ILE A 72 -5.95 23.92 -1.82
N ALA A 73 -6.84 24.87 -1.58
CA ALA A 73 -6.44 26.16 -1.04
C ALA A 73 -5.95 25.99 0.41
N ALA A 74 -4.75 26.48 0.69
CA ALA A 74 -4.13 26.34 2.01
C ALA A 74 -4.84 27.21 3.05
N ILE A 75 -5.13 26.64 4.23
CA ILE A 75 -5.58 27.40 5.40
C ILE A 75 -4.34 27.75 6.23
N TYR A 76 -4.14 29.04 6.46
CA TYR A 76 -3.02 29.57 7.23
C TYR A 76 -3.30 29.63 8.73
N GLY A 77 -4.56 29.77 9.12
CA GLY A 77 -4.98 29.80 10.52
C GLY A 77 -6.46 30.13 10.71
N ALA A 78 -6.93 29.90 11.92
CA ALA A 78 -8.21 30.41 12.43
C ALA A 78 -7.87 31.35 13.59
N GLU A 79 -8.32 32.60 13.51
CA GLU A 79 -7.95 33.66 14.43
C GLU A 79 -9.19 34.38 14.96
N GLU A 80 -9.01 35.14 16.04
CA GLU A 80 -10.04 35.94 16.69
C GLU A 80 -9.58 37.39 16.90
N ASP A 81 -10.49 38.32 16.69
CA ASP A 81 -10.30 39.71 17.04
C ASP A 81 -11.60 40.26 17.63
N GLY A 82 -11.62 40.50 18.96
CA GLY A 82 -12.84 40.85 19.69
C GLY A 82 -13.97 39.80 19.50
N PRO A 83 -15.14 40.24 19.02
CA PRO A 83 -16.27 39.35 18.76
C PRO A 83 -16.14 38.60 17.44
N SER A 84 -15.22 38.99 16.55
CA SER A 84 -15.07 38.45 15.22
C SER A 84 -14.20 37.20 15.20
N ARG A 85 -14.68 36.15 14.54
CA ARG A 85 -13.94 34.91 14.28
C ARG A 85 -13.74 34.81 12.77
N TYR A 86 -12.50 34.46 12.34
CA TYR A 86 -12.19 34.40 10.92
C TYR A 86 -11.14 33.32 10.58
N ILE A 87 -11.20 32.84 9.36
CA ILE A 87 -10.20 31.96 8.79
C ILE A 87 -9.35 32.74 7.81
N VAL A 88 -8.05 32.59 7.93
CA VAL A 88 -7.06 33.11 6.99
C VAL A 88 -6.61 32.01 6.06
N MET A 89 -6.75 32.22 4.74
CA MET A 89 -6.46 31.22 3.73
C MET A 89 -5.72 31.81 2.54
N GLU A 90 -5.23 30.94 1.68
CA GLU A 90 -4.59 31.27 0.41
C GLU A 90 -5.54 32.11 -0.46
N LEU A 91 -5.08 33.27 -0.90
CA LEU A 91 -5.75 34.02 -1.95
C LEU A 91 -5.45 33.37 -3.29
N VAL A 92 -6.44 32.74 -3.88
CA VAL A 92 -6.29 32.08 -5.18
C VAL A 92 -6.72 33.03 -6.30
N GLU A 93 -5.80 33.33 -7.21
CA GLU A 93 -6.09 34.10 -8.42
C GLU A 93 -6.67 33.21 -9.52
N GLY A 94 -7.50 33.78 -10.41
CA GLY A 94 -8.11 33.08 -11.54
C GLY A 94 -9.63 32.98 -11.45
N ASP A 95 -10.25 32.42 -12.50
CA ASP A 95 -11.69 32.29 -12.61
C ASP A 95 -12.21 31.10 -11.80
N THR A 96 -13.43 31.18 -11.31
CA THR A 96 -14.13 30.00 -10.80
C THR A 96 -14.54 29.09 -11.95
N LEU A 97 -14.69 27.79 -11.66
CA LEU A 97 -15.23 26.86 -12.65
C LEU A 97 -16.67 27.23 -13.07
N ALA A 98 -17.45 27.88 -12.17
CA ALA A 98 -18.77 28.39 -12.49
C ALA A 98 -18.71 29.49 -13.58
N GLU A 99 -17.76 30.42 -13.48
CA GLU A 99 -17.53 31.45 -14.49
C GLU A 99 -17.12 30.84 -15.83
N ARG A 100 -16.25 29.82 -15.83
CA ARG A 100 -15.87 29.12 -17.06
C ARG A 100 -17.03 28.35 -17.71
N LEU A 101 -17.91 27.75 -16.90
CA LEU A 101 -19.09 27.02 -17.38
C LEU A 101 -20.22 27.94 -17.87
N SER A 102 -20.21 29.22 -17.52
CA SER A 102 -21.18 30.21 -18.04
C SER A 102 -21.13 30.33 -19.57
N SER A 103 -19.99 29.98 -20.20
CA SER A 103 -19.82 29.92 -21.66
C SER A 103 -20.28 28.61 -22.31
N GLY A 104 -20.79 27.65 -21.54
CA GLY A 104 -21.28 26.34 -21.99
C GLY A 104 -20.32 25.18 -21.73
N ALA A 105 -20.53 24.05 -22.40
CA ALA A 105 -19.74 22.84 -22.23
C ALA A 105 -18.24 23.04 -22.55
N MET A 106 -17.39 22.42 -21.77
CA MET A 106 -15.93 22.43 -21.97
C MET A 106 -15.51 21.43 -23.04
N ARG A 107 -14.34 21.65 -23.65
CA ARG A 107 -13.73 20.61 -24.50
C ARG A 107 -13.40 19.38 -23.63
N ILE A 108 -13.70 18.19 -24.14
CA ILE A 108 -13.54 16.93 -23.37
C ILE A 108 -12.15 16.81 -22.72
N PRO A 109 -11.01 17.00 -23.42
CA PRO A 109 -9.70 16.89 -22.78
C PRO A 109 -9.46 17.89 -21.64
N ASP A 110 -10.05 19.12 -21.74
CA ASP A 110 -9.87 20.13 -20.70
C ASP A 110 -10.76 19.80 -19.48
N ALA A 111 -12.00 19.36 -19.72
CA ALA A 111 -12.88 18.87 -18.66
C ALA A 111 -12.26 17.69 -17.90
N LEU A 112 -11.66 16.73 -18.61
CA LEU A 112 -10.99 15.58 -17.98
C LEU A 112 -9.77 16.01 -17.15
N ARG A 113 -8.93 16.94 -17.65
CA ARG A 113 -7.76 17.44 -16.88
C ARG A 113 -8.18 18.15 -15.60
N ILE A 114 -9.25 18.94 -15.64
CA ILE A 114 -9.79 19.62 -14.44
C ILE A 114 -10.37 18.58 -13.49
N ALA A 115 -11.16 17.63 -13.99
CA ALA A 115 -11.73 16.57 -13.18
C ALA A 115 -10.67 15.69 -12.48
N ILE A 116 -9.57 15.39 -13.16
CA ILE A 116 -8.43 14.67 -12.56
C ILE A 116 -7.89 15.44 -11.36
N GLN A 117 -7.62 16.73 -11.50
CA GLN A 117 -7.08 17.57 -10.41
C GLN A 117 -8.08 17.73 -9.24
N VAL A 118 -9.39 17.80 -9.53
CA VAL A 118 -10.43 17.79 -8.48
C VAL A 118 -10.46 16.45 -7.76
N ALA A 119 -10.36 15.34 -8.50
CA ALA A 119 -10.32 14.00 -7.91
C ALA A 119 -9.08 13.79 -7.03
N GLU A 120 -7.90 14.30 -7.43
CA GLU A 120 -6.67 14.33 -6.61
C GLU A 120 -6.87 15.12 -5.30
N ALA A 121 -7.52 16.27 -5.38
CA ALA A 121 -7.82 17.07 -4.19
C ALA A 121 -8.74 16.33 -3.22
N LEU A 122 -9.79 15.69 -3.74
CA LEU A 122 -10.73 14.89 -2.92
C LEU A 122 -10.05 13.65 -2.33
N GLU A 123 -9.24 12.92 -3.11
CA GLU A 123 -8.49 11.75 -2.66
C GLU A 123 -7.64 12.09 -1.42
N VAL A 124 -6.83 13.15 -1.50
CA VAL A 124 -5.96 13.59 -0.39
C VAL A 124 -6.75 14.07 0.83
N ALA A 125 -7.88 14.77 0.63
CA ALA A 125 -8.73 15.20 1.73
C ALA A 125 -9.40 14.01 2.43
N HIS A 126 -9.95 13.06 1.66
CA HIS A 126 -10.61 11.87 2.17
C HIS A 126 -9.66 10.95 2.94
N ASP A 127 -8.40 10.82 2.51
CA ASP A 127 -7.36 10.06 3.22
C ASP A 127 -7.05 10.64 4.61
N LYS A 128 -7.27 11.94 4.79
CA LYS A 128 -7.13 12.63 6.08
C LYS A 128 -8.44 12.72 6.86
N GLY A 129 -9.48 12.03 6.40
CA GLY A 129 -10.79 12.03 7.04
C GLY A 129 -11.60 13.32 6.86
N VAL A 130 -11.20 14.17 5.92
CA VAL A 130 -11.87 15.43 5.60
C VAL A 130 -12.80 15.22 4.42
N ILE A 131 -14.08 15.57 4.58
CA ILE A 131 -15.12 15.47 3.55
C ILE A 131 -15.56 16.89 3.20
N HIS A 132 -15.67 17.20 1.90
CA HIS A 132 -15.97 18.57 1.42
C HIS A 132 -17.43 18.97 1.69
N ARG A 133 -18.38 18.12 1.36
CA ARG A 133 -19.84 18.24 1.55
C ARG A 133 -20.57 19.37 0.81
N ASP A 134 -19.86 20.31 0.23
CA ASP A 134 -20.42 21.42 -0.58
C ASP A 134 -19.58 21.64 -1.85
N LEU A 135 -19.19 20.53 -2.51
CA LEU A 135 -18.44 20.60 -3.77
C LEU A 135 -19.35 21.07 -4.88
N LYS A 136 -18.97 22.21 -5.49
CA LYS A 136 -19.72 22.85 -6.60
C LYS A 136 -18.78 23.72 -7.43
N PRO A 137 -19.14 24.13 -8.67
CA PRO A 137 -18.28 24.91 -9.55
C PRO A 137 -17.79 26.23 -8.94
N ALA A 138 -18.59 26.87 -8.09
CA ALA A 138 -18.22 28.12 -7.42
C ALA A 138 -17.09 27.94 -6.38
N ASN A 139 -16.92 26.71 -5.84
CA ASN A 139 -15.88 26.36 -4.87
C ASN A 139 -14.61 25.80 -5.52
N ILE A 140 -14.48 25.93 -6.85
CA ILE A 140 -13.31 25.48 -7.61
C ILE A 140 -12.77 26.67 -8.40
N LYS A 141 -11.53 27.07 -8.11
CA LYS A 141 -10.81 28.07 -8.89
C LYS A 141 -9.79 27.43 -9.83
N ILE A 142 -9.59 28.07 -10.96
CA ILE A 142 -8.64 27.64 -12.00
C ILE A 142 -7.68 28.80 -12.25
N THR A 143 -6.41 28.60 -11.84
CA THR A 143 -5.38 29.62 -11.99
C THR A 143 -5.04 29.87 -13.48
N PRO A 144 -4.34 30.98 -13.79
CA PRO A 144 -3.87 31.26 -15.15
C PRO A 144 -3.02 30.13 -15.75
N GLU A 145 -2.32 29.33 -14.92
CA GLU A 145 -1.53 28.17 -15.34
C GLU A 145 -2.36 26.89 -15.48
N ASN A 146 -3.70 26.99 -15.47
CA ASN A 146 -4.64 25.85 -15.50
C ASN A 146 -4.50 24.86 -14.34
N ARG A 147 -4.11 25.32 -13.16
CA ARG A 147 -4.15 24.54 -11.92
C ARG A 147 -5.49 24.72 -11.23
N VAL A 148 -6.06 23.63 -10.81
CA VAL A 148 -7.27 23.63 -9.99
C VAL A 148 -6.89 23.91 -8.54
N LYS A 149 -7.71 24.73 -7.86
CA LYS A 149 -7.70 24.94 -6.43
C LYS A 149 -9.11 24.77 -5.90
N VAL A 150 -9.34 23.74 -5.10
CA VAL A 150 -10.62 23.49 -4.40
C VAL A 150 -10.63 24.30 -3.13
N LEU A 151 -11.71 25.07 -2.94
CA LEU A 151 -11.92 26.02 -1.83
C LEU A 151 -12.93 25.44 -0.83
N ASP A 152 -12.98 25.97 0.39
CA ASP A 152 -14.06 25.77 1.38
C ASP A 152 -14.38 24.30 1.78
N PHE A 153 -13.36 23.45 1.95
CA PHE A 153 -13.55 22.10 2.48
C PHE A 153 -14.18 22.11 3.88
N GLY A 154 -15.20 21.26 4.07
CA GLY A 154 -15.67 20.78 5.39
C GLY A 154 -16.29 21.80 6.34
N LEU A 155 -16.23 23.09 6.09
CA LEU A 155 -16.70 24.14 6.99
C LEU A 155 -18.23 24.16 7.20
N ALA A 156 -18.99 23.53 6.32
CA ALA A 156 -20.46 23.48 6.36
C ALA A 156 -21.00 22.75 7.61
N LYS A 157 -20.37 21.63 8.03
CA LYS A 157 -20.84 20.84 9.20
C LYS A 157 -20.60 21.52 10.53
N ALA A 158 -19.54 22.33 10.65
CA ALA A 158 -19.29 23.08 11.87
C ALA A 158 -20.43 24.06 12.20
N MET A 159 -21.18 24.44 11.17
CA MET A 159 -22.25 25.43 11.25
C MET A 159 -23.65 24.84 11.48
N GLU A 160 -23.85 23.49 11.36
CA GLU A 160 -25.15 22.85 11.59
C GLU A 160 -25.54 22.80 13.09
N ARG A 161 -26.84 22.99 13.38
CA ARG A 161 -27.37 22.85 14.75
C ARG A 161 -27.33 21.38 15.19
N PRO A 162 -26.98 21.05 16.46
CA PRO A 162 -27.13 19.71 16.98
C PRO A 162 -28.61 19.31 16.98
N TYR A 163 -28.90 18.15 16.41
CA TYR A 163 -30.24 17.56 16.50
C TYR A 163 -30.46 17.09 17.95
N SER A 164 -31.25 17.84 18.73
CA SER A 164 -31.76 17.38 20.04
C SER A 164 -32.86 16.35 19.74
N GLY A 165 -32.60 15.10 20.13
CA GLY A 165 -33.46 13.98 19.83
C GLY A 165 -34.88 14.14 20.38
N ASP A 166 -35.81 14.28 19.45
CA ASP A 166 -37.22 13.90 19.65
C ASP A 166 -37.74 13.29 18.34
N THR A 167 -38.06 12.01 18.35
CA THR A 167 -38.29 11.17 17.19
C THR A 167 -39.72 11.22 16.64
N SER A 168 -40.46 12.28 16.88
CA SER A 168 -41.90 12.32 16.51
C SER A 168 -42.31 13.40 15.51
N ARG A 169 -41.35 14.09 14.84
CA ARG A 169 -41.72 15.06 13.78
C ARG A 169 -40.88 14.84 12.52
N THR A 170 -41.56 14.69 11.40
CA THR A 170 -41.03 14.71 10.01
C THR A 170 -40.02 15.86 9.89
N PRO A 171 -38.84 15.65 9.23
CA PRO A 171 -37.86 16.71 9.07
C PRO A 171 -38.39 17.79 8.14
N THR A 172 -38.97 18.82 8.70
CA THR A 172 -39.24 20.08 8.01
C THR A 172 -37.95 20.87 8.10
N LEU A 173 -37.32 21.16 6.96
CA LEU A 173 -36.25 22.12 6.82
C LEU A 173 -36.67 23.41 7.53
N VAL A 174 -36.01 23.74 8.64
CA VAL A 174 -36.22 25.03 9.30
C VAL A 174 -35.60 26.09 8.42
N MET A 175 -36.42 26.69 7.58
CA MET A 175 -36.14 28.01 7.05
C MET A 175 -36.10 28.97 8.25
N GLY A 176 -34.87 29.35 8.66
CA GLY A 176 -34.69 30.53 9.48
C GLY A 176 -35.25 31.72 8.70
N ASP A 177 -35.86 32.70 9.42
CA ASP A 177 -36.42 33.92 8.87
C ASP A 177 -35.42 34.61 7.90
N SER A 178 -35.39 34.20 6.66
CA SER A 178 -34.67 34.85 5.58
C SER A 178 -35.66 35.63 4.76
N ARG A 179 -35.31 36.87 4.47
CA ARG A 179 -36.11 37.77 3.64
C ARG A 179 -36.34 37.14 2.27
N PRO A 180 -37.48 37.42 1.59
CA PRO A 180 -37.75 36.90 0.27
C PRO A 180 -36.64 37.36 -0.70
N GLY A 181 -35.78 36.43 -1.12
CA GLY A 181 -34.64 36.68 -2.01
C GLY A 181 -33.34 35.97 -1.67
N ASP A 182 -33.12 35.51 -0.45
CA ASP A 182 -31.89 34.81 -0.01
C ASP A 182 -32.03 33.28 -0.21
N VAL A 183 -31.54 32.79 -1.32
CA VAL A 183 -31.42 31.35 -1.57
C VAL A 183 -30.16 30.82 -0.88
N VAL A 184 -30.32 30.16 0.27
CA VAL A 184 -29.23 29.46 0.96
C VAL A 184 -28.91 28.14 0.23
N GLY A 185 -27.80 28.13 -0.53
CA GLY A 185 -27.20 26.96 -1.13
C GLY A 185 -27.84 26.48 -2.44
N THR A 186 -27.00 26.10 -3.38
CA THR A 186 -27.38 25.53 -4.70
C THR A 186 -27.69 24.05 -4.50
N PRO A 187 -28.94 23.60 -4.41
CA PRO A 187 -29.29 22.23 -4.04
C PRO A 187 -28.90 21.18 -5.10
N GLU A 188 -28.60 21.59 -6.32
CA GLU A 188 -28.41 20.73 -7.48
C GLU A 188 -27.16 19.82 -7.42
N PHE A 189 -26.23 20.09 -6.47
CA PHE A 189 -25.05 19.26 -6.23
C PHE A 189 -25.19 18.40 -4.98
N MET A 190 -26.29 18.55 -4.19
CA MET A 190 -26.53 17.73 -3.01
C MET A 190 -26.65 16.25 -3.35
N SER A 191 -26.09 15.40 -2.51
CA SER A 191 -26.29 13.96 -2.65
C SER A 191 -27.67 13.51 -2.14
N PRO A 192 -28.18 12.36 -2.60
CA PRO A 192 -29.46 11.83 -2.13
C PRO A 192 -29.53 11.63 -0.61
N GLU A 193 -28.41 11.30 0.05
CA GLU A 193 -28.31 11.18 1.50
C GLU A 193 -28.39 12.55 2.19
N GLN A 194 -27.77 13.59 1.62
CA GLN A 194 -27.92 14.97 2.13
C GLN A 194 -29.36 15.46 1.98
N ALA A 195 -29.98 15.24 0.83
CA ALA A 195 -31.37 15.60 0.58
C ALA A 195 -32.35 14.89 1.53
N ARG A 196 -31.99 13.70 2.07
CA ARG A 196 -32.76 12.95 3.07
C ARG A 196 -32.39 13.27 4.51
N GLY A 197 -31.44 14.15 4.76
CA GLY A 197 -30.93 14.46 6.11
C GLY A 197 -30.24 13.29 6.80
N LYS A 198 -29.67 12.33 6.05
CA LYS A 198 -28.90 11.20 6.58
C LYS A 198 -27.46 11.56 6.85
N GLU A 199 -26.76 10.74 7.65
CA GLU A 199 -25.32 10.88 7.83
C GLU A 199 -24.58 10.78 6.48
N THR A 200 -23.61 11.66 6.29
CA THR A 200 -22.84 11.80 5.06
C THR A 200 -21.42 11.30 5.26
N ASP A 201 -20.91 10.56 4.29
CA ASP A 201 -19.51 10.13 4.21
C ASP A 201 -18.85 10.62 2.91
N ARG A 202 -17.61 10.21 2.62
CA ARG A 202 -16.85 10.62 1.43
C ARG A 202 -17.58 10.39 0.09
N ARG A 203 -18.57 9.50 0.03
CA ARG A 203 -19.38 9.24 -1.17
C ARG A 203 -20.32 10.37 -1.54
N THR A 204 -20.57 11.27 -0.60
CA THR A 204 -21.29 12.53 -0.87
C THR A 204 -20.50 13.40 -1.84
N ASP A 205 -19.18 13.52 -1.65
CA ASP A 205 -18.32 14.28 -2.55
C ASP A 205 -18.17 13.60 -3.92
N ILE A 206 -18.21 12.26 -3.96
CA ILE A 206 -18.23 11.51 -5.23
C ILE A 206 -19.47 11.80 -6.05
N TRP A 207 -20.64 11.94 -5.42
CA TRP A 207 -21.85 12.37 -6.08
C TRP A 207 -21.71 13.79 -6.67
N ALA A 208 -21.27 14.74 -5.84
CA ALA A 208 -21.06 16.11 -6.26
C ALA A 208 -20.02 16.21 -7.38
N PHE A 209 -18.95 15.41 -7.30
CA PHE A 209 -17.95 15.26 -8.37
C PHE A 209 -18.58 14.73 -9.68
N GLY A 210 -19.48 13.75 -9.59
CA GLY A 210 -20.24 13.25 -10.75
C GLY A 210 -21.12 14.34 -11.39
N CYS A 211 -21.82 15.12 -10.58
CA CYS A 211 -22.61 16.27 -11.06
C CYS A 211 -21.72 17.32 -11.75
N LEU A 212 -20.56 17.60 -11.17
CA LEU A 212 -19.58 18.54 -11.70
C LEU A 212 -19.03 18.08 -13.06
N LEU A 213 -18.58 16.81 -13.17
CA LEU A 213 -18.06 16.24 -14.41
C LEU A 213 -19.14 16.20 -15.50
N TYR A 214 -20.38 15.87 -15.13
CA TYR A 214 -21.50 15.89 -16.05
C TYR A 214 -21.73 17.30 -16.61
N GLU A 215 -21.73 18.33 -15.74
CA GLU A 215 -21.93 19.73 -16.15
C GLU A 215 -20.78 20.23 -17.06
N MET A 216 -19.53 19.92 -16.71
CA MET A 216 -18.37 20.25 -17.56
C MET A 216 -18.46 19.67 -18.97
N LEU A 217 -18.98 18.45 -19.11
CA LEU A 217 -19.06 17.75 -20.40
C LEU A 217 -20.32 18.09 -21.21
N SER A 218 -21.46 18.32 -20.56
CA SER A 218 -22.74 18.58 -21.21
C SER A 218 -23.09 20.07 -21.33
N GLY A 219 -22.48 20.93 -20.51
CA GLY A 219 -22.88 22.32 -20.33
C GLY A 219 -24.25 22.48 -19.65
N LYS A 220 -24.77 21.39 -19.05
CA LYS A 220 -26.07 21.38 -18.35
C LYS A 220 -25.89 20.76 -16.97
N ARG A 221 -26.65 21.22 -15.99
CA ARG A 221 -26.68 20.59 -14.67
C ARG A 221 -27.30 19.19 -14.77
N ALA A 222 -26.81 18.25 -13.97
CA ALA A 222 -27.29 16.88 -13.92
C ALA A 222 -28.72 16.79 -13.36
N PHE A 223 -29.05 17.66 -12.40
CA PHE A 223 -30.36 17.74 -11.77
C PHE A 223 -30.77 19.20 -11.66
N THR A 224 -32.00 19.53 -12.06
CA THR A 224 -32.56 20.89 -12.04
C THR A 224 -33.99 20.84 -11.53
N GLY A 225 -34.46 21.96 -10.97
CA GLY A 225 -35.85 22.15 -10.58
C GLY A 225 -36.19 23.64 -10.59
N GLU A 226 -37.48 24.00 -10.77
CA GLU A 226 -37.94 25.39 -10.70
C GLU A 226 -37.87 25.92 -9.26
N THR A 227 -37.98 25.01 -8.27
CA THR A 227 -37.87 25.32 -6.83
C THR A 227 -36.89 24.38 -6.19
N VAL A 228 -36.42 24.73 -4.94
CA VAL A 228 -35.56 23.86 -4.15
C VAL A 228 -36.17 22.47 -3.91
N PRO A 229 -37.45 22.31 -3.55
CA PRO A 229 -38.13 21.01 -3.50
C PRO A 229 -38.11 20.23 -4.80
N ASP A 230 -38.27 20.88 -5.96
CA ASP A 230 -38.25 20.22 -7.26
C ASP A 230 -36.85 19.70 -7.61
N ALA A 231 -35.79 20.47 -7.31
CA ALA A 231 -34.41 20.02 -7.46
C ALA A 231 -34.11 18.84 -6.55
N MET A 232 -34.58 18.85 -5.29
CA MET A 232 -34.47 17.73 -4.38
C MET A 232 -35.22 16.48 -4.86
N ALA A 233 -36.45 16.66 -5.42
CA ALA A 233 -37.21 15.56 -6.02
C ALA A 233 -36.46 14.95 -7.22
N ALA A 234 -35.84 15.78 -8.07
CA ALA A 234 -35.03 15.33 -9.17
C ALA A 234 -33.80 14.52 -8.69
N ILE A 235 -33.08 15.00 -7.67
CA ILE A 235 -31.94 14.30 -7.05
C ILE A 235 -32.39 12.93 -6.51
N LEU A 236 -33.56 12.83 -5.90
CA LEU A 236 -34.02 11.63 -5.24
C LEU A 236 -34.60 10.58 -6.21
N HIS A 237 -35.25 11.02 -7.30
CA HIS A 237 -36.12 10.16 -8.10
C HIS A 237 -35.82 10.14 -9.61
N HIS A 238 -35.13 11.14 -10.17
CA HIS A 238 -34.88 11.22 -11.61
C HIS A 238 -33.42 10.91 -11.92
N ASP A 239 -33.18 10.26 -13.07
CA ASP A 239 -31.84 10.10 -13.62
C ASP A 239 -31.41 11.34 -14.42
N PRO A 240 -30.08 11.60 -14.55
CA PRO A 240 -29.60 12.64 -15.44
C PRO A 240 -30.00 12.39 -16.89
N ASP A 241 -30.16 13.45 -17.69
CA ASP A 241 -30.34 13.31 -19.13
C ASP A 241 -29.05 12.84 -19.81
N TRP A 242 -28.84 11.52 -19.89
CA TRP A 242 -27.66 10.92 -20.52
C TRP A 242 -27.50 11.27 -22.02
N SER A 243 -28.58 11.72 -22.69
CA SER A 243 -28.54 12.13 -24.09
C SER A 243 -27.89 13.49 -24.30
N ALA A 244 -27.80 14.31 -23.25
CA ALA A 244 -27.13 15.61 -23.26
C ALA A 244 -25.60 15.49 -23.34
N LEU A 245 -25.03 14.32 -23.02
CA LEU A 245 -23.59 14.12 -23.14
C LEU A 245 -23.18 13.96 -24.61
N PRO A 246 -22.20 14.72 -25.10
CA PRO A 246 -21.68 14.60 -26.47
C PRO A 246 -21.30 13.14 -26.82
N SER A 247 -21.60 12.70 -28.03
CA SER A 247 -21.32 11.32 -28.48
C SER A 247 -19.81 10.98 -28.46
N ARG A 248 -18.94 11.98 -28.52
CA ARG A 248 -17.48 11.84 -28.47
C ARG A 248 -16.94 11.60 -27.06
N VAL A 249 -17.76 11.70 -25.99
CA VAL A 249 -17.33 11.36 -24.62
C VAL A 249 -17.02 9.88 -24.57
N PRO A 250 -15.80 9.46 -24.14
CA PRO A 250 -15.41 8.05 -24.06
C PRO A 250 -16.39 7.23 -23.21
N GLU A 251 -16.67 5.98 -23.61
CA GLU A 251 -17.62 5.12 -22.87
C GLU A 251 -17.19 4.91 -21.42
N ARG A 252 -15.88 4.80 -21.18
CA ARG A 252 -15.31 4.73 -19.83
C ARG A 252 -15.71 5.91 -18.94
N VAL A 253 -15.74 7.13 -19.49
CA VAL A 253 -16.19 8.33 -18.75
C VAL A 253 -17.70 8.30 -18.51
N ARG A 254 -18.47 7.77 -19.44
CA ARG A 254 -19.92 7.57 -19.26
C ARG A 254 -20.23 6.55 -18.16
N GLU A 255 -19.48 5.45 -18.12
CA GLU A 255 -19.58 4.45 -17.05
C GLU A 255 -19.17 5.02 -15.69
N LEU A 256 -18.10 5.83 -15.64
CA LEU A 256 -17.68 6.53 -14.43
C LEU A 256 -18.79 7.45 -13.92
N LEU A 257 -19.39 8.26 -14.79
CA LEU A 257 -20.52 9.14 -14.44
C LEU A 257 -21.70 8.35 -13.87
N ARG A 258 -22.08 7.20 -14.46
CA ARG A 258 -23.13 6.33 -13.92
C ARG A 258 -22.80 5.82 -12.52
N LYS A 259 -21.54 5.45 -12.27
CA LYS A 259 -21.07 5.00 -10.95
C LYS A 259 -21.05 6.13 -9.92
N CYS A 260 -20.69 7.36 -10.31
CA CYS A 260 -20.71 8.53 -9.43
C CYS A 260 -22.13 9.00 -9.08
N LEU A 261 -23.06 8.93 -10.04
CA LEU A 261 -24.45 9.40 -9.91
C LEU A 261 -25.43 8.28 -9.52
N GLU A 262 -24.94 7.18 -8.94
CA GLU A 262 -25.77 6.14 -8.36
C GLU A 262 -26.47 6.64 -7.10
N LYS A 263 -27.80 6.49 -7.05
CA LYS A 263 -28.62 7.03 -5.96
C LYS A 263 -28.37 6.36 -4.62
N ASP A 264 -28.12 5.05 -4.65
CA ASP A 264 -27.73 4.31 -3.47
C ASP A 264 -26.24 4.51 -3.18
N ALA A 265 -25.94 5.22 -2.09
CA ALA A 265 -24.56 5.42 -1.66
C ALA A 265 -23.78 4.11 -1.45
N GLY A 266 -24.46 2.98 -1.15
CA GLY A 266 -23.84 1.66 -1.02
C GLY A 266 -23.32 1.11 -2.35
N ARG A 267 -23.90 1.52 -3.48
CA ARG A 267 -23.55 1.09 -4.85
C ARG A 267 -22.70 2.11 -5.60
N ARG A 268 -22.65 3.36 -5.09
CA ARG A 268 -21.87 4.45 -5.67
C ARG A 268 -20.38 4.17 -5.61
N LEU A 269 -19.62 4.75 -6.54
CA LEU A 269 -18.15 4.76 -6.46
C LEU A 269 -17.69 5.24 -5.08
N ARG A 270 -16.69 4.57 -4.48
CA ARG A 270 -16.32 4.79 -3.08
C ARG A 270 -15.17 5.75 -2.88
N ASP A 271 -14.29 5.85 -3.88
CA ASP A 271 -13.02 6.55 -3.76
C ASP A 271 -12.78 7.51 -4.92
N ALA A 272 -12.26 8.70 -4.62
CA ALA A 272 -11.92 9.70 -5.61
C ALA A 272 -10.70 9.29 -6.45
N GLY A 273 -9.79 8.51 -5.87
CA GLY A 273 -8.64 7.94 -6.57
C GLY A 273 -9.05 6.99 -7.70
N ASP A 274 -10.12 6.18 -7.49
CA ASP A 274 -10.68 5.34 -8.55
C ASP A 274 -11.21 6.18 -9.71
N ALA A 275 -11.89 7.31 -9.41
CA ALA A 275 -12.37 8.25 -10.43
C ALA A 275 -11.21 8.86 -11.22
N ARG A 276 -10.14 9.26 -10.53
CA ARG A 276 -8.93 9.82 -11.14
C ARG A 276 -8.30 8.86 -12.13
N LEU A 277 -8.07 7.60 -11.74
CA LEU A 277 -7.45 6.58 -12.60
C LEU A 277 -8.25 6.28 -13.86
N GLU A 278 -9.59 6.24 -13.75
CA GLU A 278 -10.48 6.08 -14.92
C GLU A 278 -10.39 7.28 -15.88
N LEU A 279 -10.29 8.51 -15.34
CA LEU A 279 -10.17 9.73 -16.13
C LEU A 279 -8.79 9.85 -16.80
N GLU A 280 -7.70 9.51 -16.13
CA GLU A 280 -6.35 9.46 -16.69
C GLU A 280 -6.29 8.50 -17.88
N SER A 281 -6.88 7.31 -17.73
CA SER A 281 -6.97 6.32 -18.79
C SER A 281 -7.77 6.83 -19.98
N ALA A 282 -8.92 7.49 -19.72
CA ALA A 282 -9.75 8.07 -20.78
C ALA A 282 -9.04 9.23 -21.50
N LEU A 283 -8.27 10.04 -20.77
CA LEU A 283 -7.50 11.14 -21.36
C LEU A 283 -6.37 10.63 -22.25
N ALA A 284 -5.69 9.55 -21.87
CA ALA A 284 -4.68 8.89 -22.70
C ALA A 284 -5.28 8.36 -24.02
N GLU A 285 -6.45 7.70 -23.96
CA GLU A 285 -7.16 7.21 -25.15
C GLU A 285 -7.53 8.34 -26.12
N THR A 286 -7.96 9.49 -25.59
CA THR A 286 -8.33 10.66 -26.43
C THR A 286 -7.12 11.30 -27.09
N SER A 287 -5.93 11.18 -26.51
CA SER A 287 -4.68 11.74 -27.05
C SER A 287 -4.13 10.92 -28.24
N PHE A 288 -4.43 9.61 -28.30
CA PHE A 288 -4.02 8.73 -29.41
C PHE A 288 -4.95 8.82 -30.63
N SER A 289 -6.18 9.29 -30.48
CA SER A 289 -7.15 9.36 -31.59
C SER A 289 -7.04 10.63 -32.45
N GLY A 290 -6.10 11.53 -32.16
CA GLY A 290 -5.93 12.83 -32.85
C GLY A 290 -4.94 12.87 -34.02
N ALA A 291 -4.21 11.78 -34.30
CA ALA A 291 -3.26 11.74 -35.42
C ALA A 291 -3.87 11.05 -36.64
N GLY A 292 -4.59 11.79 -37.46
CA GLY A 292 -4.97 11.38 -38.80
C GLY A 292 -3.70 11.14 -39.66
N PRO A 293 -3.68 10.16 -40.57
CA PRO A 293 -2.48 9.84 -41.34
C PRO A 293 -2.19 10.93 -42.37
N ALA A 294 -1.01 11.54 -42.25
CA ALA A 294 -0.49 12.40 -43.31
C ALA A 294 -0.17 11.57 -44.56
N PRO A 295 -0.45 12.07 -45.76
CA PRO A 295 -0.19 11.34 -47.00
C PRO A 295 1.30 11.17 -47.24
N ARG A 296 1.77 9.92 -47.18
CA ARG A 296 3.13 9.56 -47.61
C ARG A 296 3.22 9.45 -49.10
N VAL A 297 4.03 10.32 -49.71
CA VAL A 297 4.51 10.15 -51.06
C VAL A 297 5.42 8.93 -51.09
N VAL A 298 5.03 7.92 -51.87
CA VAL A 298 5.77 6.66 -52.02
C VAL A 298 6.59 6.71 -53.31
N THR A 299 7.89 6.74 -53.19
CA THR A 299 8.81 6.46 -54.29
C THR A 299 9.00 4.92 -54.44
N PRO A 300 8.99 4.38 -55.66
CA PRO A 300 9.04 2.94 -55.87
C PRO A 300 10.51 2.44 -55.94
N GLY A 301 11.07 2.05 -54.82
CA GLY A 301 12.40 1.44 -54.78
C GLY A 301 12.75 0.65 -53.52
N GLY A 302 12.08 0.92 -52.39
CA GLY A 302 12.43 0.36 -51.08
C GLY A 302 11.60 -0.83 -50.61
N ARG A 303 10.60 -1.29 -51.37
CA ARG A 303 9.59 -2.26 -50.88
C ARG A 303 10.09 -3.63 -50.52
N ARG A 304 11.20 -4.11 -51.12
CA ARG A 304 11.74 -5.45 -50.84
C ARG A 304 12.58 -5.52 -49.58
N LEU A 305 13.34 -4.45 -49.26
CA LEU A 305 14.15 -4.41 -48.04
C LEU A 305 13.31 -4.11 -46.78
N ALA A 306 12.31 -3.22 -46.89
CA ALA A 306 11.42 -2.90 -45.79
C ALA A 306 10.52 -4.11 -45.42
N ALA A 307 10.03 -4.86 -46.42
CA ALA A 307 9.24 -6.08 -46.18
C ALA A 307 10.07 -7.18 -45.50
N ALA A 308 11.34 -7.34 -45.84
CA ALA A 308 12.25 -8.29 -45.22
C ALA A 308 12.58 -7.89 -43.75
N LEU A 309 12.77 -6.61 -43.48
CA LEU A 309 13.03 -6.11 -42.11
C LEU A 309 11.77 -6.18 -41.23
N VAL A 310 10.59 -5.90 -41.78
CA VAL A 310 9.32 -6.06 -41.04
C VAL A 310 9.03 -7.54 -40.80
N ALA A 311 9.27 -8.43 -41.78
CA ALA A 311 9.10 -9.88 -41.59
C ALA A 311 10.13 -10.43 -40.56
N ALA A 312 11.37 -9.96 -40.57
CA ALA A 312 12.38 -10.31 -39.57
C ALA A 312 12.00 -9.76 -38.16
N ALA A 313 11.49 -8.55 -38.07
CA ALA A 313 11.04 -7.97 -36.82
C ALA A 313 9.78 -8.66 -36.27
N VAL A 314 8.83 -9.03 -37.13
CA VAL A 314 7.65 -9.80 -36.75
C VAL A 314 8.03 -11.23 -36.33
N LEU A 315 8.99 -11.84 -37.05
CA LEU A 315 9.51 -13.16 -36.69
C LEU A 315 10.33 -13.12 -35.39
N ALA A 316 11.14 -12.09 -35.17
CA ALA A 316 11.86 -11.87 -33.93
C ALA A 316 10.91 -11.56 -32.76
N ALA A 317 9.86 -10.78 -32.98
CA ALA A 317 8.80 -10.55 -31.99
C ALA A 317 7.99 -11.82 -31.72
N ALA A 318 7.67 -12.60 -32.74
CA ALA A 318 7.00 -13.89 -32.57
C ALA A 318 7.89 -14.92 -31.83
N ILE A 319 9.18 -15.00 -32.18
CA ILE A 319 10.16 -15.82 -31.47
C ILE A 319 10.34 -15.32 -30.02
N PHE A 320 10.41 -13.99 -29.80
CA PHE A 320 10.49 -13.39 -28.47
C PHE A 320 9.20 -13.67 -27.64
N PHE A 321 8.02 -13.62 -28.28
CA PHE A 321 6.76 -14.00 -27.62
C PHE A 321 6.64 -15.52 -27.39
N LEU A 322 7.19 -16.33 -28.29
CA LEU A 322 7.21 -17.79 -28.16
C LEU A 322 8.29 -18.29 -27.17
N LEU A 323 9.39 -17.54 -27.02
CA LEU A 323 10.48 -17.85 -26.09
C LEU A 323 10.34 -17.12 -24.73
N ARG A 324 9.42 -16.17 -24.59
CA ARG A 324 8.99 -15.75 -23.25
C ARG A 324 8.41 -16.95 -22.56
N PRO A 325 8.92 -17.39 -21.40
CA PRO A 325 8.12 -18.20 -20.51
C PRO A 325 6.97 -17.29 -20.07
N GLY A 326 5.84 -17.43 -20.76
CA GLY A 326 4.58 -16.88 -20.29
C GLY A 326 4.36 -17.38 -18.86
N PRO A 327 3.57 -16.70 -18.00
CA PRO A 327 3.09 -17.29 -16.78
C PRO A 327 2.59 -18.68 -17.18
N ALA A 328 3.17 -19.73 -16.58
CA ALA A 328 2.84 -21.11 -16.90
C ALA A 328 1.31 -21.19 -16.89
N PRO A 329 0.67 -21.68 -17.95
CA PRO A 329 -0.77 -21.71 -18.03
C PRO A 329 -1.25 -22.46 -16.78
N ALA A 330 -2.07 -21.80 -15.97
CA ALA A 330 -2.82 -22.44 -14.91
C ALA A 330 -3.42 -23.71 -15.55
N ARG A 331 -3.18 -24.85 -14.94
CA ARG A 331 -3.70 -26.13 -15.47
C ARG A 331 -5.17 -25.90 -15.76
N PRO A 332 -5.65 -26.17 -16.98
CA PRO A 332 -7.05 -25.92 -17.30
C PRO A 332 -7.90 -26.72 -16.31
N GLY A 333 -8.60 -26.02 -15.42
CA GLY A 333 -9.52 -26.60 -14.45
C GLY A 333 -9.21 -26.41 -12.96
N THR A 334 -8.06 -25.87 -12.53
CA THR A 334 -7.81 -25.65 -11.08
C THR A 334 -8.22 -24.23 -10.69
N ARG A 335 -9.18 -24.09 -9.76
CA ARG A 335 -9.64 -22.80 -9.22
C ARG A 335 -8.79 -22.37 -8.04
N GLN A 336 -8.45 -21.08 -7.99
CA GLN A 336 -7.75 -20.45 -6.87
C GLN A 336 -8.78 -19.84 -5.90
N LEU A 337 -8.89 -20.36 -4.68
CA LEU A 337 -9.81 -19.89 -3.66
C LEU A 337 -9.10 -19.21 -2.49
N ALA A 338 -9.46 -17.99 -2.20
CA ALA A 338 -9.06 -17.31 -0.95
C ALA A 338 -10.20 -17.35 0.08
N VAL A 339 -9.89 -17.69 1.33
CA VAL A 339 -10.84 -17.71 2.45
C VAL A 339 -10.58 -16.50 3.34
N LEU A 340 -11.45 -15.48 3.32
CA LEU A 340 -11.31 -14.28 4.12
C LEU A 340 -11.69 -14.48 5.58
N PRO A 341 -11.18 -13.64 6.51
CA PRO A 341 -11.67 -13.60 7.89
C PRO A 341 -13.19 -13.37 7.93
N PHE A 342 -13.88 -14.20 8.70
CA PHE A 342 -15.33 -14.09 8.86
C PHE A 342 -15.66 -12.92 9.79
N ARG A 343 -16.62 -12.09 9.41
CA ARG A 343 -17.07 -10.99 10.24
C ARG A 343 -17.71 -11.50 11.51
N ASN A 344 -17.26 -10.99 12.62
CA ASN A 344 -17.89 -11.27 13.91
C ASN A 344 -19.14 -10.38 14.08
N LEU A 345 -20.30 -10.99 14.22
CA LEU A 345 -21.56 -10.33 14.56
C LEU A 345 -22.05 -10.71 15.96
N THR A 346 -21.22 -11.38 16.76
CA THR A 346 -21.54 -11.75 18.16
C THR A 346 -21.28 -10.60 19.13
N GLY A 347 -20.61 -9.53 18.70
CA GLY A 347 -20.27 -8.37 19.53
C GLY A 347 -19.15 -8.61 20.57
N SER A 348 -18.54 -9.80 20.61
CA SER A 348 -17.48 -10.16 21.56
C SER A 348 -16.10 -10.17 20.92
N ALA A 349 -15.05 -9.78 21.66
CA ALA A 349 -13.65 -9.90 21.22
C ALA A 349 -13.26 -11.36 20.90
N GLN A 350 -13.87 -12.33 21.57
CA GLN A 350 -13.68 -13.75 21.33
C GLN A 350 -14.23 -14.19 19.96
N GLY A 351 -15.36 -13.61 19.52
CA GLY A 351 -15.91 -13.86 18.19
C GLY A 351 -15.02 -13.31 17.06
N GLU A 352 -14.28 -12.24 17.30
CA GLU A 352 -13.29 -11.73 16.32
C GLU A 352 -12.16 -12.75 16.09
N LEU A 353 -11.64 -13.35 17.16
CA LEU A 353 -10.61 -14.40 17.06
C LEU A 353 -11.14 -15.65 16.35
N MET A 354 -12.40 -16.03 16.61
CA MET A 354 -13.03 -17.14 15.88
C MET A 354 -13.17 -16.84 14.39
N GLY A 355 -13.51 -15.59 14.03
CA GLY A 355 -13.55 -15.16 12.62
C GLY A 355 -12.21 -15.30 11.92
N LEU A 356 -11.11 -14.98 12.59
CA LEU A 356 -9.74 -15.20 12.10
C LEU A 356 -9.42 -16.69 11.98
N ALA A 357 -9.78 -17.49 12.97
CA ALA A 357 -9.57 -18.94 12.98
C ALA A 357 -10.29 -19.66 11.83
N MET A 358 -11.43 -19.11 11.36
CA MET A 358 -12.15 -19.66 10.20
C MET A 358 -11.28 -19.70 8.93
N VAL A 359 -10.37 -18.75 8.76
CA VAL A 359 -9.45 -18.76 7.60
C VAL A 359 -8.62 -20.06 7.58
N ASP A 360 -7.98 -20.36 8.70
CA ASP A 360 -7.10 -21.53 8.84
C ASP A 360 -7.90 -22.86 8.73
N THR A 361 -8.96 -22.97 9.54
CA THR A 361 -9.70 -24.24 9.68
C THR A 361 -10.58 -24.59 8.48
N VAL A 362 -11.14 -23.60 7.79
CA VAL A 362 -11.91 -23.82 6.55
C VAL A 362 -10.95 -24.09 5.37
N SER A 363 -9.83 -23.35 5.30
CA SER A 363 -8.80 -23.62 4.29
C SER A 363 -8.26 -25.03 4.38
N ALA A 364 -8.01 -25.53 5.60
CA ALA A 364 -7.54 -26.91 5.81
C ALA A 364 -8.55 -27.96 5.28
N ARG A 365 -9.84 -27.74 5.49
CA ARG A 365 -10.91 -28.65 5.00
C ARG A 365 -11.04 -28.65 3.47
N LEU A 366 -10.81 -27.51 2.84
CA LEU A 366 -10.90 -27.34 1.39
C LEU A 366 -9.60 -27.73 0.65
N ALA A 367 -8.51 -27.86 1.38
CA ALA A 367 -7.18 -28.02 0.82
C ALA A 367 -6.96 -29.28 -0.05
N ASN A 368 -7.75 -30.33 0.18
CA ASN A 368 -7.65 -31.60 -0.52
C ASN A 368 -8.74 -31.81 -1.59
N VAL A 369 -9.52 -30.75 -1.90
CA VAL A 369 -10.57 -30.82 -2.92
C VAL A 369 -9.94 -30.84 -4.32
N PRO A 370 -10.21 -31.86 -5.15
CA PRO A 370 -9.68 -31.96 -6.51
C PRO A 370 -10.12 -30.74 -7.35
N GLY A 371 -9.19 -30.11 -8.07
CA GLY A 371 -9.48 -28.94 -8.89
C GLY A 371 -9.58 -27.63 -8.09
N LEU A 372 -9.29 -27.63 -6.78
CA LEU A 372 -9.25 -26.44 -5.94
C LEU A 372 -7.84 -26.24 -5.36
N GLN A 373 -7.29 -25.06 -5.56
CA GLN A 373 -6.06 -24.60 -4.91
C GLN A 373 -6.46 -23.50 -3.90
N VAL A 374 -6.32 -23.80 -2.62
CA VAL A 374 -6.65 -22.82 -1.57
C VAL A 374 -5.43 -21.95 -1.28
N VAL A 375 -5.63 -20.65 -1.30
CA VAL A 375 -4.60 -19.66 -0.93
C VAL A 375 -4.22 -19.86 0.53
N THR A 376 -2.94 -19.72 0.85
CA THR A 376 -2.46 -19.94 2.22
C THR A 376 -3.13 -18.99 3.22
N PRO A 377 -3.51 -19.46 4.42
CA PRO A 377 -4.16 -18.63 5.44
C PRO A 377 -3.35 -17.37 5.77
N ARG A 378 -2.03 -17.50 5.88
CA ARG A 378 -1.13 -16.39 6.17
C ARG A 378 -1.21 -15.31 5.10
N ALA A 379 -1.08 -15.68 3.82
CA ALA A 379 -1.17 -14.71 2.72
C ALA A 379 -2.54 -14.04 2.69
N THR A 380 -3.61 -14.78 3.00
CA THR A 380 -4.97 -14.24 3.03
C THR A 380 -5.15 -13.23 4.16
N ILE A 381 -4.66 -13.52 5.37
CA ILE A 381 -4.74 -12.62 6.53
C ILE A 381 -3.90 -11.36 6.29
N GLU A 382 -2.70 -11.49 5.74
CA GLU A 382 -1.84 -10.35 5.39
C GLU A 382 -2.47 -9.45 4.30
N ALA A 383 -3.20 -10.04 3.34
CA ALA A 383 -3.85 -9.29 2.26
C ALA A 383 -5.20 -8.69 2.66
N ALA A 384 -5.87 -9.25 3.69
CA ALA A 384 -7.18 -8.83 4.17
C ALA A 384 -7.06 -7.58 5.07
N SER A 385 -6.91 -6.40 4.46
CA SER A 385 -7.05 -5.13 5.17
C SER A 385 -8.55 -4.85 5.40
N PRO A 386 -8.94 -4.24 6.54
CA PRO A 386 -10.34 -3.88 6.83
C PRO A 386 -11.00 -3.04 5.73
N ASP A 387 -10.20 -2.24 5.01
CA ASP A 387 -10.66 -1.31 3.98
C ASP A 387 -10.53 -1.87 2.55
N ALA A 388 -9.92 -3.06 2.38
CA ALA A 388 -9.72 -3.63 1.06
C ALA A 388 -11.00 -4.25 0.51
N SER A 389 -11.37 -3.90 -0.73
CA SER A 389 -12.46 -4.59 -1.41
C SER A 389 -12.12 -6.06 -1.69
N VAL A 390 -13.14 -6.94 -1.74
CA VAL A 390 -12.94 -8.36 -2.05
C VAL A 390 -12.21 -8.56 -3.37
N ALA A 391 -12.52 -7.73 -4.38
CA ALA A 391 -11.84 -7.76 -5.68
C ALA A 391 -10.34 -7.37 -5.58
N THR A 392 -10.01 -6.42 -4.70
CA THR A 392 -8.61 -6.05 -4.44
C THR A 392 -7.87 -7.19 -3.77
N VAL A 393 -8.47 -7.82 -2.75
CA VAL A 393 -7.87 -8.97 -2.07
C VAL A 393 -7.71 -10.16 -3.02
N ALA A 394 -8.72 -10.45 -3.85
CA ALA A 394 -8.64 -11.50 -4.88
C ALA A 394 -7.43 -11.30 -5.80
N ARG A 395 -7.25 -10.07 -6.30
CA ARG A 395 -6.13 -9.70 -7.18
C ARG A 395 -4.78 -9.83 -6.49
N ARG A 396 -4.64 -9.35 -5.25
CA ARG A 396 -3.40 -9.47 -4.45
C ARG A 396 -2.98 -10.92 -4.24
N LEU A 397 -3.97 -11.80 -4.10
CA LEU A 397 -3.76 -13.22 -3.82
C LEU A 397 -3.70 -14.08 -5.09
N GLY A 398 -3.98 -13.53 -6.27
CA GLY A 398 -4.14 -14.28 -7.50
C GLY A 398 -5.31 -15.26 -7.43
N ALA A 399 -6.33 -14.98 -6.62
CA ALA A 399 -7.49 -15.80 -6.42
C ALA A 399 -8.58 -15.45 -7.45
N ASP A 400 -9.11 -16.46 -8.13
CA ASP A 400 -10.26 -16.30 -9.04
C ASP A 400 -11.60 -16.33 -8.29
N THR A 401 -11.59 -16.85 -7.07
CA THR A 401 -12.76 -16.95 -6.19
C THR A 401 -12.40 -16.60 -4.75
N VAL A 402 -13.29 -15.90 -4.07
CA VAL A 402 -13.13 -15.52 -2.67
C VAL A 402 -14.32 -16.01 -1.86
N LEU A 403 -14.05 -16.73 -0.78
CA LEU A 403 -15.02 -17.08 0.25
C LEU A 403 -14.98 -16.03 1.36
N SER A 404 -16.11 -15.41 1.61
CA SER A 404 -16.29 -14.45 2.68
C SER A 404 -17.53 -14.82 3.48
N GLY A 405 -17.62 -14.40 4.74
CA GLY A 405 -18.75 -14.77 5.59
C GLY A 405 -18.87 -13.97 6.87
N SER A 406 -19.91 -14.29 7.63
CA SER A 406 -20.14 -13.79 8.98
C SER A 406 -20.48 -14.92 9.95
N LEU A 407 -20.08 -14.74 11.20
CA LEU A 407 -20.38 -15.63 12.31
C LEU A 407 -21.27 -14.90 13.32
N GLN A 408 -22.41 -15.48 13.62
CA GLN A 408 -23.35 -15.03 14.67
C GLN A 408 -23.48 -16.12 15.72
N ARG A 409 -23.81 -15.72 16.95
CA ARG A 409 -24.21 -16.65 18.02
C ARG A 409 -25.51 -16.14 18.66
N GLU A 410 -26.49 -16.98 18.73
CA GLU A 410 -27.76 -16.71 19.35
C GLU A 410 -28.19 -17.95 20.17
N ASN A 411 -28.33 -17.81 21.49
CA ASN A 411 -28.80 -18.88 22.39
C ASN A 411 -28.11 -20.23 22.18
N ASP A 412 -26.81 -20.35 22.28
CA ASP A 412 -26.01 -21.58 22.06
C ASP A 412 -26.06 -22.18 20.65
N GLN A 413 -26.65 -21.46 19.69
CA GLN A 413 -26.56 -21.78 18.26
C GLN A 413 -25.67 -20.84 17.52
N TYR A 414 -24.83 -21.38 16.67
CA TYR A 414 -24.03 -20.59 15.72
C TYR A 414 -24.76 -20.53 14.39
N ARG A 415 -24.70 -19.36 13.76
CA ARG A 415 -25.12 -19.12 12.40
C ARG A 415 -23.94 -18.64 11.58
N ILE A 416 -23.61 -19.37 10.52
CA ILE A 416 -22.59 -18.97 9.54
C ILE A 416 -23.33 -18.61 8.25
N THR A 417 -23.22 -17.34 7.84
CA THR A 417 -23.63 -16.91 6.52
C THR A 417 -22.39 -16.71 5.68
N TYR A 418 -22.32 -17.36 4.50
CA TYR A 418 -21.19 -17.22 3.62
C TYR A 418 -21.62 -16.87 2.20
N TRP A 419 -20.70 -16.24 1.47
CA TRP A 419 -20.85 -15.96 0.04
C TRP A 419 -19.54 -16.17 -0.69
N LEU A 420 -19.67 -16.71 -1.89
CA LEU A 420 -18.62 -16.86 -2.87
C LEU A 420 -18.69 -15.70 -3.85
N VAL A 421 -17.55 -15.08 -4.12
CA VAL A 421 -17.43 -13.90 -4.99
C VAL A 421 -16.31 -14.16 -5.99
N ASP A 422 -16.50 -13.80 -7.26
CA ASP A 422 -15.43 -13.89 -8.25
C ASP A 422 -14.40 -12.75 -8.14
N GLU A 423 -13.34 -12.80 -8.91
CA GLU A 423 -12.27 -11.79 -8.97
C GLU A 423 -12.78 -10.37 -9.30
N LYS A 424 -13.97 -10.25 -9.92
CA LYS A 424 -14.61 -8.98 -10.29
C LYS A 424 -15.57 -8.47 -9.22
N GLY A 425 -15.72 -9.20 -8.12
CA GLY A 425 -16.66 -8.84 -7.05
C GLY A 425 -18.10 -9.30 -7.29
N LYS A 426 -18.38 -10.13 -8.32
CA LYS A 426 -19.70 -10.69 -8.58
C LYS A 426 -19.95 -11.87 -7.65
N GLN A 427 -21.06 -11.86 -6.95
CA GLN A 427 -21.49 -12.96 -6.10
C GLN A 427 -21.88 -14.19 -6.94
N LEU A 428 -21.22 -15.31 -6.66
CA LEU A 428 -21.46 -16.60 -7.31
C LEU A 428 -22.49 -17.43 -6.54
N ALA A 429 -22.42 -17.41 -5.21
CA ALA A 429 -23.34 -18.11 -4.32
C ALA A 429 -23.45 -17.40 -2.97
N ALA A 430 -24.54 -17.63 -2.24
CA ALA A 430 -24.73 -17.22 -0.85
C ALA A 430 -25.60 -18.24 -0.12
N ASN A 431 -25.16 -18.66 1.06
CA ASN A 431 -25.88 -19.65 1.87
C ASN A 431 -25.73 -19.36 3.37
N THR A 432 -26.66 -19.89 4.15
CA THR A 432 -26.64 -19.80 5.62
C THR A 432 -26.78 -21.20 6.20
N ILE A 433 -25.98 -21.48 7.23
CA ILE A 433 -25.97 -22.75 7.97
C ILE A 433 -26.02 -22.49 9.48
N ASP A 434 -26.84 -23.23 10.20
CA ASP A 434 -27.04 -23.12 11.64
C ASP A 434 -26.65 -24.42 12.36
N GLY A 435 -26.14 -24.32 13.60
CA GLY A 435 -25.86 -25.50 14.45
C GLY A 435 -25.20 -25.13 15.78
N ALA A 436 -25.20 -26.07 16.69
CA ALA A 436 -24.67 -25.88 18.05
C ALA A 436 -23.15 -26.05 18.14
N GLU A 437 -22.53 -26.76 17.20
CA GLU A 437 -21.10 -27.06 17.23
C GLU A 437 -20.38 -26.51 15.98
N LEU A 438 -19.25 -25.85 16.21
CA LEU A 438 -18.53 -25.14 15.15
C LEU A 438 -17.83 -26.08 14.13
N PHE A 439 -17.29 -27.23 14.56
CA PHE A 439 -16.61 -28.13 13.63
C PHE A 439 -17.55 -28.76 12.61
N PRO A 440 -18.71 -29.34 13.02
CA PRO A 440 -19.71 -29.79 12.06
C PRO A 440 -20.25 -28.70 11.14
N LEU A 441 -20.32 -27.43 11.63
CA LEU A 441 -20.70 -26.30 10.80
C LEU A 441 -19.64 -25.99 9.75
N GLN A 442 -18.37 -26.04 10.10
CA GLN A 442 -17.26 -25.84 9.14
C GLN A 442 -17.21 -26.95 8.09
N ASP A 443 -17.52 -28.20 8.46
CA ASP A 443 -17.60 -29.33 7.51
C ASP A 443 -18.75 -29.11 6.52
N ARG A 444 -19.92 -28.65 6.99
CA ARG A 444 -21.06 -28.29 6.12
C ARG A 444 -20.74 -27.08 5.24
N LEU A 445 -20.03 -26.08 5.79
CA LEU A 445 -19.56 -24.94 5.00
C LEU A 445 -18.66 -25.40 3.85
N ALA A 446 -17.66 -26.23 4.16
CA ALA A 446 -16.73 -26.73 3.15
C ALA A 446 -17.46 -27.57 2.07
N ALA A 447 -18.41 -28.44 2.48
CA ALA A 447 -19.24 -29.18 1.56
C ALA A 447 -20.13 -28.27 0.68
N GLY A 448 -20.70 -27.22 1.26
CA GLY A 448 -21.46 -26.20 0.52
C GLY A 448 -20.62 -25.48 -0.51
N VAL A 449 -19.41 -25.05 -0.15
CA VAL A 449 -18.46 -24.40 -1.08
C VAL A 449 -18.11 -25.34 -2.26
N VAL A 450 -17.82 -26.60 -2.00
CA VAL A 450 -17.52 -27.61 -3.03
C VAL A 450 -18.71 -27.80 -3.98
N HIS A 451 -19.93 -27.88 -3.42
CA HIS A 451 -21.16 -27.98 -4.20
C HIS A 451 -21.39 -26.72 -5.06
N ASP A 452 -21.28 -25.53 -4.48
CA ASP A 452 -21.56 -24.25 -5.15
C ASP A 452 -20.54 -23.98 -6.27
N LEU A 453 -19.30 -24.42 -6.09
CA LEU A 453 -18.24 -24.36 -7.12
C LEU A 453 -18.34 -25.50 -8.15
N ARG A 454 -19.27 -26.44 -7.99
CA ARG A 454 -19.46 -27.62 -8.84
C ARG A 454 -18.19 -28.48 -8.96
N LEU A 455 -17.48 -28.65 -7.85
CA LEU A 455 -16.27 -29.47 -7.79
C LEU A 455 -16.61 -30.88 -7.33
N ALA A 456 -15.74 -31.83 -7.70
CA ALA A 456 -15.84 -33.19 -7.15
C ALA A 456 -15.47 -33.15 -5.65
N PRO A 457 -16.23 -33.81 -4.79
CA PRO A 457 -15.86 -33.91 -3.37
C PRO A 457 -14.50 -34.60 -3.24
N ALA A 458 -13.73 -34.21 -2.23
CA ALA A 458 -12.48 -34.91 -1.92
C ALA A 458 -12.75 -36.40 -1.71
N ALA A 459 -11.82 -37.24 -2.18
CA ALA A 459 -11.89 -38.69 -1.90
C ALA A 459 -12.05 -38.87 -0.37
N ARG A 460 -13.00 -39.72 0.06
CA ARG A 460 -13.26 -39.95 1.47
C ARG A 460 -11.98 -40.45 2.18
N ARG A 461 -11.21 -39.54 2.76
CA ARG A 461 -10.30 -39.87 3.85
C ARG A 461 -11.18 -40.10 5.09
N THR A 462 -10.91 -41.14 5.83
CA THR A 462 -11.47 -41.25 7.19
C THR A 462 -10.96 -40.01 7.96
N PRO A 463 -11.85 -39.09 8.41
CA PRO A 463 -11.39 -37.90 9.12
C PRO A 463 -10.63 -38.35 10.36
N THR A 464 -9.40 -37.94 10.51
CA THR A 464 -8.69 -38.13 11.80
C THR A 464 -9.50 -37.40 12.86
N PRO A 465 -9.96 -38.10 13.94
CA PRO A 465 -10.74 -37.46 14.99
C PRO A 465 -10.01 -36.22 15.53
N SER A 466 -10.68 -35.10 15.62
CA SER A 466 -10.12 -33.86 16.18
C SER A 466 -9.58 -34.04 17.61
N GLY A 467 -10.12 -35.01 18.34
CA GLY A 467 -9.85 -35.24 19.75
C GLY A 467 -10.52 -34.20 20.68
N LEU A 468 -11.32 -33.27 20.12
CA LEU A 468 -12.05 -32.23 20.85
C LEU A 468 -13.55 -32.59 20.86
N GLU A 469 -14.04 -33.03 22.00
CA GLU A 469 -15.36 -33.65 22.11
C GLU A 469 -16.47 -32.68 22.51
N THR A 470 -16.12 -31.54 23.14
CA THR A 470 -17.09 -30.57 23.62
C THR A 470 -17.03 -29.26 22.83
N ALA A 471 -18.17 -28.55 22.74
CA ALA A 471 -18.23 -27.23 22.11
C ALA A 471 -17.23 -26.23 22.75
N SER A 472 -17.08 -26.28 24.09
CA SER A 472 -16.15 -25.43 24.83
C SER A 472 -14.68 -25.72 24.44
N GLN A 473 -14.29 -26.98 24.24
CA GLN A 473 -12.95 -27.33 23.76
C GLN A 473 -12.69 -26.81 22.35
N GLN A 474 -13.69 -26.95 21.46
CA GLN A 474 -13.64 -26.45 20.10
C GLN A 474 -13.52 -24.92 20.06
N GLU A 475 -14.29 -24.21 20.89
CA GLU A 475 -14.20 -22.75 21.01
C GLU A 475 -12.83 -22.29 21.49
N ARG A 476 -12.26 -22.89 22.54
CA ARG A 476 -10.92 -22.57 23.06
C ARG A 476 -9.85 -22.85 22.01
N TYR A 477 -9.96 -23.95 21.27
CA TYR A 477 -9.05 -24.25 20.17
C TYR A 477 -9.10 -23.17 19.10
N LEU A 478 -10.30 -22.80 18.62
CA LEU A 478 -10.47 -21.75 17.63
C LEU A 478 -9.98 -20.39 18.14
N GLN A 479 -10.19 -20.08 19.41
CA GLN A 479 -9.63 -18.88 20.05
C GLN A 479 -8.09 -18.88 19.95
N ALA A 480 -7.44 -19.98 20.26
CA ALA A 480 -5.99 -20.11 20.19
C ALA A 480 -5.48 -19.97 18.73
N ILE A 481 -6.18 -20.58 17.75
CA ILE A 481 -5.83 -20.43 16.33
C ILE A 481 -5.99 -18.98 15.86
N GLY A 482 -7.07 -18.28 16.30
CA GLY A 482 -7.25 -16.87 15.99
C GLY A 482 -6.17 -15.96 16.61
N LEU A 483 -5.69 -16.31 17.80
CA LEU A 483 -4.52 -15.63 18.41
C LEU A 483 -3.23 -15.89 17.65
N LEU A 484 -3.00 -17.13 17.18
CA LEU A 484 -1.85 -17.48 16.35
C LEU A 484 -1.89 -16.81 14.96
N ALA A 485 -3.06 -16.42 14.48
CA ALA A 485 -3.18 -15.62 13.26
C ALA A 485 -2.56 -14.22 13.41
N ARG A 486 -2.39 -13.74 14.66
CA ARG A 486 -1.68 -12.51 15.04
C ARG A 486 -0.24 -12.81 15.47
N TYR A 487 0.47 -13.61 14.68
CA TYR A 487 1.82 -14.10 14.96
C TYR A 487 2.87 -13.00 15.13
N ASP A 488 2.59 -11.79 14.66
CA ASP A 488 3.41 -10.57 14.82
C ASP A 488 3.33 -9.97 16.24
N LYS A 489 2.41 -10.45 17.09
CA LYS A 489 2.18 -9.94 18.43
C LYS A 489 2.56 -11.01 19.46
N ARG A 490 3.63 -10.78 20.17
CA ARG A 490 4.14 -11.70 21.20
C ARG A 490 3.07 -12.08 22.21
N ASP A 491 2.34 -11.10 22.76
CA ASP A 491 1.29 -11.33 23.76
C ASP A 491 0.18 -12.27 23.25
N SER A 492 -0.16 -12.16 21.94
CA SER A 492 -1.16 -13.06 21.32
C SER A 492 -0.64 -14.50 21.26
N VAL A 493 0.62 -14.68 20.89
CA VAL A 493 1.25 -16.02 20.83
C VAL A 493 1.37 -16.64 22.23
N GLU A 494 1.76 -15.86 23.25
CA GLU A 494 1.82 -16.32 24.64
C GLU A 494 0.43 -16.75 25.18
N GLN A 495 -0.62 -15.99 24.84
CA GLN A 495 -1.98 -16.36 25.21
C GLN A 495 -2.44 -17.63 24.50
N ALA A 496 -2.15 -17.78 23.20
CA ALA A 496 -2.44 -19.00 22.47
C ALA A 496 -1.74 -20.22 23.06
N GLN A 497 -0.46 -20.09 23.41
CA GLN A 497 0.33 -21.14 24.04
C GLN A 497 -0.34 -21.63 25.34
N LYS A 498 -0.75 -20.72 26.24
CA LYS A 498 -1.42 -21.07 27.51
C LYS A 498 -2.73 -21.82 27.29
N ILE A 499 -3.55 -21.37 26.33
CA ILE A 499 -4.83 -22.05 25.99
C ILE A 499 -4.56 -23.46 25.46
N LEU A 500 -3.57 -23.61 24.57
CA LEU A 500 -3.24 -24.90 23.95
C LEU A 500 -2.60 -25.86 24.94
N GLU A 501 -1.75 -25.40 25.88
CA GLU A 501 -1.20 -26.20 26.95
C GLU A 501 -2.30 -26.76 27.87
N ALA A 502 -3.29 -25.92 28.24
CA ALA A 502 -4.45 -26.38 29.01
C ALA A 502 -5.28 -27.42 28.24
N LEU A 503 -5.50 -27.20 26.93
CA LEU A 503 -6.21 -28.17 26.08
C LEU A 503 -5.42 -29.49 25.92
N ALA A 504 -4.08 -29.43 25.80
CA ALA A 504 -3.25 -30.62 25.70
C ALA A 504 -3.23 -31.43 27.00
N ALA A 505 -3.34 -30.77 28.15
CA ALA A 505 -3.49 -31.47 29.44
C ALA A 505 -4.82 -32.23 29.53
N GLU A 506 -5.91 -31.65 29.00
CA GLU A 506 -7.23 -32.29 28.93
C GLU A 506 -7.31 -33.36 27.82
N ARG A 507 -6.65 -33.14 26.70
CA ARG A 507 -6.73 -33.93 25.45
C ARG A 507 -5.34 -34.20 24.85
N PRO A 508 -4.48 -34.97 25.51
CA PRO A 508 -3.10 -35.20 25.08
C PRO A 508 -2.99 -35.95 23.74
N ARG A 509 -4.04 -36.65 23.33
CA ARG A 509 -4.11 -37.38 22.06
C ARG A 509 -4.84 -36.61 20.95
N SER A 510 -5.03 -35.31 21.08
CA SER A 510 -5.59 -34.50 19.98
C SER A 510 -4.50 -34.08 18.99
N PRO A 511 -4.51 -34.58 17.75
CA PRO A 511 -3.51 -34.19 16.73
C PRO A 511 -3.57 -32.71 16.43
N LEU A 512 -4.78 -32.11 16.44
CA LEU A 512 -4.97 -30.67 16.18
C LEU A 512 -4.31 -29.81 17.27
N VAL A 513 -4.47 -30.18 18.54
CA VAL A 513 -3.87 -29.44 19.67
C VAL A 513 -2.36 -29.54 19.64
N GLN A 514 -1.82 -30.73 19.38
CA GLN A 514 -0.38 -30.95 19.30
C GLN A 514 0.24 -30.17 18.13
N ALA A 515 -0.41 -30.18 16.95
CA ALA A 515 0.05 -29.41 15.81
C ALA A 515 0.04 -27.89 16.10
N ALA A 516 -1.02 -27.39 16.73
CA ALA A 516 -1.15 -25.98 17.10
C ALA A 516 -0.09 -25.57 18.17
N LEU A 517 0.20 -26.44 19.12
CA LEU A 517 1.29 -26.24 20.11
C LEU A 517 2.66 -26.13 19.41
N GLY A 518 2.91 -27.00 18.42
CA GLY A 518 4.13 -26.92 17.64
C GLY A 518 4.28 -25.56 16.94
N ARG A 519 3.18 -25.05 16.33
CA ARG A 519 3.15 -23.71 15.71
C ARG A 519 3.36 -22.58 16.72
N ALA A 520 2.70 -22.66 17.88
CA ALA A 520 2.82 -21.65 18.93
C ALA A 520 4.26 -21.61 19.48
N ALA A 521 4.84 -22.76 19.76
CA ALA A 521 6.22 -22.85 20.24
C ALA A 521 7.24 -22.34 19.20
N LEU A 522 7.03 -22.63 17.91
CA LEU A 522 7.87 -22.10 16.83
C LEU A 522 7.77 -20.56 16.76
N ALA A 523 6.56 -20.00 16.87
CA ALA A 523 6.36 -18.55 16.91
C ALA A 523 7.01 -17.92 18.16
N MET A 524 6.96 -18.57 19.31
CA MET A 524 7.70 -18.12 20.52
C MET A 524 9.21 -18.16 20.31
N TYR A 525 9.73 -19.18 19.62
CA TYR A 525 11.15 -19.24 19.25
C TYR A 525 11.54 -18.04 18.35
N ASP A 526 10.65 -17.62 17.45
CA ASP A 526 10.93 -16.46 16.60
C ASP A 526 11.12 -15.17 17.40
N PHE A 527 10.36 -14.98 18.48
CA PHE A 527 10.49 -13.81 19.36
C PHE A 527 11.68 -13.89 20.32
N THR A 528 11.96 -15.06 20.89
CA THR A 528 12.90 -15.19 22.02
C THR A 528 14.27 -15.70 21.61
N LYS A 529 14.33 -16.48 20.51
CA LYS A 529 15.50 -17.29 20.07
C LYS A 529 16.02 -18.27 21.13
N GLU A 530 15.21 -18.57 22.15
CA GLU A 530 15.52 -19.52 23.19
C GLU A 530 15.29 -20.96 22.72
N ARG A 531 16.31 -21.80 22.78
CA ARG A 531 16.30 -23.18 22.29
C ARG A 531 15.16 -24.03 22.86
N VAL A 532 14.72 -23.75 24.08
CA VAL A 532 13.64 -24.47 24.74
C VAL A 532 12.34 -24.45 23.91
N TRP A 533 12.07 -23.35 23.21
CA TRP A 533 10.88 -23.23 22.36
C TRP A 533 11.00 -24.06 21.08
N ALA A 534 12.19 -24.14 20.48
CA ALA A 534 12.44 -25.02 19.35
C ALA A 534 12.29 -26.51 19.72
N ASP A 535 12.83 -26.89 20.87
CA ASP A 535 12.71 -28.28 21.39
C ASP A 535 11.23 -28.62 21.68
N ARG A 536 10.44 -27.70 22.24
CA ARG A 536 8.98 -27.85 22.41
C ARG A 536 8.23 -27.95 21.09
N ALA A 537 8.60 -27.14 20.10
CA ALA A 537 7.99 -27.18 18.79
C ALA A 537 8.22 -28.54 18.10
N LEU A 538 9.43 -29.08 18.18
CA LEU A 538 9.76 -30.42 17.66
C LEU A 538 8.98 -31.51 18.40
N ALA A 539 8.98 -31.49 19.73
CA ALA A 539 8.27 -32.50 20.53
C ALA A 539 6.77 -32.52 20.22
N SER A 540 6.14 -31.36 20.11
CA SER A 540 4.72 -31.23 19.77
C SER A 540 4.44 -31.69 18.32
N SER A 541 5.33 -31.34 17.37
CA SER A 541 5.20 -31.77 15.98
C SER A 541 5.39 -33.30 15.83
N ASP A 542 6.32 -33.90 16.58
CA ASP A 542 6.53 -35.34 16.62
C ASP A 542 5.32 -36.07 17.21
N ALA A 543 4.72 -35.52 18.29
CA ALA A 543 3.49 -36.04 18.88
C ALA A 543 2.32 -35.95 17.89
N ALA A 544 2.17 -34.80 17.20
CA ALA A 544 1.14 -34.62 16.18
C ALA A 544 1.30 -35.60 15.02
N SER A 545 2.54 -35.78 14.51
CA SER A 545 2.87 -36.72 13.43
C SER A 545 2.61 -38.17 13.80
N ALA A 546 2.84 -38.55 15.06
CA ALA A 546 2.50 -39.89 15.55
C ALA A 546 0.97 -40.16 15.59
N LEU A 547 0.17 -39.09 15.83
CA LEU A 547 -1.28 -39.16 15.88
C LEU A 547 -1.94 -39.03 14.51
N ASP A 548 -1.38 -38.24 13.62
CA ASP A 548 -1.81 -38.03 12.23
C ASP A 548 -0.59 -38.02 11.28
N PRO A 549 -0.08 -39.20 10.87
CA PRO A 549 1.11 -39.30 10.02
C PRO A 549 0.93 -38.73 8.62
N GLU A 550 -0.30 -38.50 8.21
CA GLU A 550 -0.63 -37.99 6.88
C GLU A 550 -0.93 -36.48 6.85
N SER A 551 -0.64 -35.76 7.94
CA SER A 551 -0.82 -34.31 8.00
C SER A 551 0.34 -33.54 7.36
N SER A 552 0.14 -33.00 6.18
CA SER A 552 1.10 -32.13 5.52
C SER A 552 1.46 -30.90 6.34
N GLU A 553 0.52 -30.36 7.12
CA GLU A 553 0.72 -29.17 7.95
C GLU A 553 1.69 -29.44 9.11
N VAL A 554 1.58 -30.60 9.75
CA VAL A 554 2.51 -31.03 10.80
C VAL A 554 3.94 -31.13 10.27
N GLU A 555 4.11 -31.72 9.09
CA GLU A 555 5.42 -31.84 8.45
C GLU A 555 5.99 -30.49 8.01
N VAL A 556 5.15 -29.50 7.64
CA VAL A 556 5.59 -28.14 7.38
C VAL A 556 6.13 -27.48 8.66
N VAL A 557 5.38 -27.52 9.78
CA VAL A 557 5.85 -26.96 11.07
C VAL A 557 7.14 -27.61 11.51
N ARG A 558 7.23 -28.93 11.40
CA ARG A 558 8.45 -29.69 11.71
C ARG A 558 9.63 -29.24 10.85
N GLY A 559 9.40 -29.11 9.54
CA GLY A 559 10.41 -28.66 8.59
C GLY A 559 10.93 -27.26 8.88
N GLU A 560 10.04 -26.33 9.21
CA GLU A 560 10.40 -24.97 9.61
C GLU A 560 11.23 -24.95 10.90
N THR A 561 10.81 -25.70 11.92
CA THR A 561 11.55 -25.79 13.19
C THR A 561 12.95 -26.36 12.98
N LEU A 562 13.07 -27.42 12.16
CA LEU A 562 14.36 -28.05 11.82
C LEU A 562 15.25 -27.08 11.02
N LEU A 563 14.68 -26.28 10.11
CA LEU A 563 15.40 -25.27 9.35
C LEU A 563 15.98 -24.20 10.28
N GLN A 564 15.16 -23.65 11.17
CA GLN A 564 15.59 -22.62 12.11
C GLN A 564 16.60 -23.10 13.14
N THR A 565 16.63 -24.40 13.43
CA THR A 565 17.61 -25.01 14.36
C THR A 565 18.85 -25.55 13.64
N GLY A 566 19.00 -25.30 12.33
CA GLY A 566 20.17 -25.72 11.53
C GLY A 566 20.22 -27.20 11.16
N ARG A 567 19.14 -27.96 11.43
CA ARG A 567 19.03 -29.40 11.05
C ARG A 567 18.55 -29.53 9.60
N ILE A 568 19.36 -29.03 8.66
CA ILE A 568 18.98 -28.80 7.26
C ILE A 568 18.57 -30.10 6.51
N PRO A 569 19.34 -31.23 6.60
CA PRO A 569 18.92 -32.47 5.90
C PRO A 569 17.56 -32.99 6.35
N GLU A 570 17.27 -32.90 7.64
CA GLU A 570 16.02 -33.36 8.23
C GLU A 570 14.86 -32.42 7.86
N SER A 571 15.11 -31.11 7.78
CA SER A 571 14.16 -30.11 7.29
C SER A 571 13.74 -30.41 5.84
N ILE A 572 14.70 -30.66 4.94
CA ILE A 572 14.43 -31.04 3.54
C ILE A 572 13.56 -32.30 3.49
N ALA A 573 13.87 -33.31 4.33
CA ALA A 573 13.09 -34.53 4.39
C ALA A 573 11.65 -34.29 4.85
N ALA A 574 11.44 -33.43 5.86
CA ALA A 574 10.11 -33.07 6.34
C ALA A 574 9.28 -32.34 5.27
N PHE A 575 9.83 -31.33 4.59
CA PHE A 575 9.13 -30.65 3.50
C PHE A 575 8.82 -31.58 2.31
N ARG A 576 9.71 -32.52 1.99
CA ARG A 576 9.42 -33.53 0.95
C ARG A 576 8.29 -34.48 1.36
N ARG A 577 8.16 -34.86 2.64
CA ARG A 577 7.01 -35.62 3.13
C ARG A 577 5.74 -34.79 3.06
N ALA A 578 5.79 -33.53 3.48
CA ALA A 578 4.65 -32.61 3.33
C ALA A 578 4.15 -32.52 1.87
N LEU A 579 5.08 -32.44 0.92
CA LEU A 579 4.75 -32.40 -0.51
C LEU A 579 4.27 -33.73 -1.08
N ALA A 580 4.72 -34.88 -0.54
CA ALA A 580 4.20 -36.19 -0.91
C ALA A 580 2.74 -36.35 -0.49
N GLN A 581 2.38 -35.83 0.68
CA GLN A 581 1.02 -35.83 1.19
C GLN A 581 0.14 -34.77 0.47
N ARG A 582 0.67 -33.56 0.20
CA ARG A 582 -0.04 -32.46 -0.45
C ARG A 582 0.87 -31.77 -1.49
N PRO A 583 0.88 -32.25 -2.74
CA PRO A 583 1.74 -31.70 -3.80
C PRO A 583 1.50 -30.23 -4.12
N GLY A 584 0.30 -29.70 -3.83
CA GLY A 584 -0.09 -28.29 -3.99
C GLY A 584 0.23 -27.40 -2.79
N SER A 585 0.97 -27.84 -1.77
CA SER A 585 1.32 -27.03 -0.62
C SER A 585 2.36 -25.98 -0.98
N VAL A 586 1.94 -24.71 -1.02
CA VAL A 586 2.81 -23.55 -1.27
C VAL A 586 3.81 -23.38 -0.14
N ASP A 587 3.35 -23.49 1.12
CA ASP A 587 4.20 -23.34 2.30
C ASP A 587 5.31 -24.41 2.31
N ALA A 588 4.98 -25.67 1.97
CA ALA A 588 5.98 -26.73 1.85
C ALA A 588 6.99 -26.49 0.71
N GLN A 589 6.55 -25.89 -0.43
CA GLN A 589 7.46 -25.53 -1.52
C GLN A 589 8.38 -24.37 -1.12
N LEU A 590 7.85 -23.36 -0.45
CA LEU A 590 8.65 -22.24 0.06
C LEU A 590 9.65 -22.69 1.13
N GLY A 591 9.21 -23.52 2.07
CA GLY A 591 10.08 -24.12 3.10
C GLY A 591 11.17 -24.99 2.50
N LEU A 592 10.83 -25.85 1.54
CA LEU A 592 11.81 -26.67 0.80
C LEU A 592 12.82 -25.78 0.07
N GLY A 593 12.37 -24.71 -0.58
CA GLY A 593 13.25 -23.75 -1.26
C GLY A 593 14.29 -23.15 -0.31
N ARG A 594 13.84 -22.68 0.85
CA ARG A 594 14.74 -22.13 1.90
C ARG A 594 15.70 -23.19 2.47
N ALA A 595 15.21 -24.38 2.71
CA ALA A 595 16.05 -25.47 3.23
C ALA A 595 17.11 -25.92 2.22
N LEU A 596 16.78 -25.98 0.93
CA LEU A 596 17.72 -26.27 -0.15
C LEU A 596 18.75 -25.16 -0.32
N GLU A 597 18.35 -23.90 -0.16
CA GLU A 597 19.28 -22.75 -0.15
C GLU A 597 20.28 -22.87 0.99
N ALA A 598 19.80 -23.13 2.20
CA ALA A 598 20.65 -23.35 3.37
C ALA A 598 21.59 -24.57 3.23
N SER A 599 21.23 -25.56 2.41
CA SER A 599 22.10 -26.71 2.09
C SER A 599 23.12 -26.43 1.01
N GLY A 600 23.03 -25.26 0.29
CA GLY A 600 23.85 -24.94 -0.87
C GLY A 600 23.34 -25.49 -2.20
N ASP A 601 22.19 -26.19 -2.22
CA ASP A 601 21.54 -26.63 -3.47
C ASP A 601 20.74 -25.51 -4.09
N GLY A 602 21.44 -24.60 -4.71
CA GLY A 602 20.81 -23.43 -5.34
C GLY A 602 19.89 -23.75 -6.51
N ALA A 603 20.16 -24.78 -7.27
CA ALA A 603 19.29 -25.17 -8.39
C ALA A 603 17.97 -25.77 -7.89
N GLY A 604 18.05 -26.63 -6.89
CA GLY A 604 16.88 -27.19 -6.20
C GLY A 604 16.03 -26.11 -5.54
N SER A 605 16.66 -25.13 -4.87
CA SER A 605 16.01 -23.99 -4.25
C SER A 605 15.22 -23.17 -5.28
N GLU A 606 15.85 -22.76 -6.38
CA GLU A 606 15.19 -22.00 -7.45
C GLU A 606 14.02 -22.79 -8.06
N ALA A 607 14.16 -24.10 -8.27
CA ALA A 607 13.08 -24.94 -8.78
C ALA A 607 11.90 -25.01 -7.82
N ALA A 608 12.13 -25.10 -6.50
CA ALA A 608 11.08 -25.11 -5.48
C ALA A 608 10.32 -23.76 -5.43
N PHE A 609 11.02 -22.63 -5.42
CA PHE A 609 10.38 -21.31 -5.46
C PHE A 609 9.60 -21.05 -6.74
N ARG A 610 10.12 -21.44 -7.90
CA ARG A 610 9.38 -21.36 -9.17
C ARG A 610 8.10 -22.21 -9.16
N ARG A 611 8.14 -23.39 -8.52
CA ARG A 611 6.92 -24.20 -8.33
C ARG A 611 5.93 -23.49 -7.41
N ALA A 612 6.39 -22.85 -6.34
CA ALA A 612 5.54 -22.05 -5.47
C ALA A 612 4.86 -20.90 -6.24
N VAL A 613 5.60 -20.17 -7.12
CA VAL A 613 5.03 -19.15 -8.01
C VAL A 613 3.98 -19.74 -8.94
N ALA A 614 4.24 -20.89 -9.53
CA ALA A 614 3.28 -21.57 -10.43
C ALA A 614 2.02 -22.04 -9.71
N LEU A 615 2.11 -22.37 -8.40
CA LEU A 615 0.97 -22.76 -7.57
C LEU A 615 0.17 -21.54 -7.10
N GLN A 616 0.85 -20.47 -6.68
CA GLN A 616 0.22 -19.24 -6.14
C GLN A 616 1.06 -18.02 -6.51
N PRO A 617 0.75 -17.31 -7.61
CA PRO A 617 1.42 -16.09 -8.03
C PRO A 617 0.99 -14.92 -7.16
N SER A 618 1.53 -14.80 -5.95
CA SER A 618 1.20 -13.77 -4.96
C SER A 618 2.42 -12.94 -4.58
N PHE A 619 2.17 -11.75 -3.97
CA PHE A 619 3.21 -10.89 -3.44
C PHE A 619 4.25 -11.66 -2.62
N ALA A 620 3.80 -12.47 -1.65
CA ALA A 620 4.69 -13.19 -0.75
C ALA A 620 5.62 -14.16 -1.49
N VAL A 621 5.10 -14.88 -2.48
CA VAL A 621 5.87 -15.87 -3.24
C VAL A 621 6.85 -15.18 -4.21
N TYR A 622 6.42 -14.14 -4.91
CA TYR A 622 7.32 -13.34 -5.76
C TYR A 622 8.45 -12.70 -4.96
N ASN A 623 8.12 -12.19 -3.75
CA ASN A 623 9.09 -11.58 -2.86
C ASN A 623 10.17 -12.58 -2.41
N GLN A 624 9.82 -13.84 -2.11
CA GLN A 624 10.77 -14.89 -1.75
C GLN A 624 11.71 -15.24 -2.92
N LEU A 625 11.16 -15.42 -4.12
CA LEU A 625 11.99 -15.72 -5.30
C LEU A 625 12.85 -14.52 -5.72
N GLY A 626 12.32 -13.30 -5.56
CA GLY A 626 13.07 -12.06 -5.77
C GLY A 626 14.26 -11.95 -4.81
N GLY A 627 14.05 -12.24 -3.52
CA GLY A 627 15.10 -12.31 -2.51
C GLY A 627 16.19 -13.31 -2.88
N LEU A 628 15.80 -14.55 -3.25
CA LEU A 628 16.76 -15.57 -3.71
C LEU A 628 17.64 -15.07 -4.86
N TYR A 629 17.07 -14.38 -5.84
CA TYR A 629 17.87 -13.83 -6.95
C TYR A 629 18.76 -12.67 -6.49
N ALA A 630 18.29 -11.83 -5.58
CA ALA A 630 19.07 -10.74 -5.00
C ALA A 630 20.28 -11.27 -4.22
N ASP A 631 20.09 -12.29 -3.36
CA ASP A 631 21.16 -12.94 -2.58
C ASP A 631 22.26 -13.56 -3.46
N ARG A 632 21.93 -13.84 -4.72
CA ARG A 632 22.85 -14.35 -5.73
C ARG A 632 23.41 -13.30 -6.68
N GLY A 633 23.17 -12.03 -6.42
CA GLY A 633 23.60 -10.91 -7.28
C GLY A 633 22.93 -10.90 -8.67
N ARG A 634 21.81 -11.63 -8.84
CA ARG A 634 21.04 -11.67 -10.10
C ARG A 634 20.00 -10.54 -10.11
N TRP A 635 20.49 -9.29 -10.04
CA TRP A 635 19.67 -8.09 -9.78
C TRP A 635 18.54 -7.89 -10.77
N SER A 636 18.79 -8.07 -12.07
CA SER A 636 17.74 -7.95 -13.10
C SER A 636 16.63 -8.99 -12.91
N ALA A 637 16.97 -10.25 -12.63
CA ALA A 637 15.97 -11.28 -12.36
C ALA A 637 15.20 -11.03 -11.04
N ALA A 638 15.89 -10.50 -10.03
CA ALA A 638 15.26 -10.09 -8.78
C ALA A 638 14.29 -8.92 -9.00
N ALA A 639 14.69 -7.89 -9.76
CA ALA A 639 13.84 -6.76 -10.11
C ALA A 639 12.58 -7.21 -10.87
N ASP A 640 12.68 -8.18 -11.78
CA ASP A 640 11.51 -8.74 -12.46
C ASP A 640 10.53 -9.40 -11.47
N MET A 641 11.02 -10.16 -10.49
CA MET A 641 10.16 -10.76 -9.47
C MET A 641 9.53 -9.71 -8.56
N PHE A 642 10.28 -8.66 -8.18
CA PHE A 642 9.71 -7.57 -7.39
C PHE A 642 8.74 -6.69 -8.19
N ARG A 643 8.91 -6.54 -9.51
CA ARG A 643 7.87 -5.92 -10.36
C ARG A 643 6.58 -6.74 -10.36
N HIS A 644 6.67 -8.07 -10.43
CA HIS A 644 5.50 -8.94 -10.25
C HIS A 644 4.91 -8.81 -8.83
N ALA A 645 5.74 -8.67 -7.80
CA ALA A 645 5.28 -8.44 -6.44
C ALA A 645 4.52 -7.09 -6.32
N VAL A 646 5.01 -6.02 -6.97
CA VAL A 646 4.32 -4.72 -7.05
C VAL A 646 2.99 -4.84 -7.81
N GLN A 647 2.94 -5.59 -8.91
CA GLN A 647 1.68 -5.83 -9.64
C GLN A 647 0.66 -6.59 -8.79
N ALA A 648 1.12 -7.57 -8.00
CA ALA A 648 0.26 -8.32 -7.09
C ALA A 648 -0.21 -7.49 -5.89
N ALA A 649 0.61 -6.56 -5.39
CA ALA A 649 0.30 -5.72 -4.23
C ALA A 649 0.71 -4.25 -4.47
N PRO A 650 -0.03 -3.49 -5.31
CA PRO A 650 0.33 -2.14 -5.71
C PRO A 650 0.22 -1.09 -4.60
N ASP A 651 -0.31 -1.45 -3.47
CA ASP A 651 -0.40 -0.65 -2.24
C ASP A 651 0.58 -1.11 -1.14
N SER A 652 1.46 -2.04 -1.45
CA SER A 652 2.49 -2.51 -0.52
C SER A 652 3.76 -1.67 -0.63
N TYR A 653 4.02 -0.80 0.35
CA TYR A 653 5.28 -0.06 0.41
C TYR A 653 6.50 -0.98 0.39
N ARG A 654 6.39 -2.17 1.00
CA ARG A 654 7.48 -3.17 1.02
C ARG A 654 7.83 -3.68 -0.38
N ALA A 655 6.80 -3.90 -1.24
CA ALA A 655 7.03 -4.31 -2.62
C ALA A 655 7.85 -3.27 -3.39
N TYR A 656 7.48 -2.00 -3.27
CA TYR A 656 8.20 -0.90 -3.90
C TYR A 656 9.59 -0.66 -3.29
N SER A 657 9.73 -0.82 -1.97
CA SER A 657 11.03 -0.68 -1.30
C SER A 657 12.02 -1.77 -1.75
N ASN A 658 11.57 -3.02 -1.84
CA ASN A 658 12.41 -4.13 -2.33
C ASN A 658 12.77 -3.97 -3.80
N LEU A 659 11.80 -3.52 -4.62
CA LEU A 659 12.06 -3.19 -6.02
C LEU A 659 13.10 -2.07 -6.13
N GLY A 660 12.93 -0.97 -5.38
CA GLY A 660 13.84 0.17 -5.38
C GLY A 660 15.27 -0.22 -4.99
N GLY A 661 15.44 -0.96 -3.90
CA GLY A 661 16.75 -1.45 -3.44
C GLY A 661 17.45 -2.34 -4.49
N THR A 662 16.69 -3.24 -5.11
CA THR A 662 17.21 -4.10 -6.16
C THR A 662 17.63 -3.31 -7.40
N LEU A 663 16.82 -2.32 -7.81
CA LEU A 663 17.11 -1.46 -8.97
C LEU A 663 18.35 -0.57 -8.76
N VAL A 664 18.63 -0.18 -7.52
CA VAL A 664 19.90 0.50 -7.18
C VAL A 664 21.08 -0.39 -7.51
N LEU A 665 21.03 -1.66 -7.09
CA LEU A 665 22.10 -2.64 -7.33
C LEU A 665 22.17 -3.05 -8.82
N ASP A 666 21.05 -3.01 -9.53
CA ASP A 666 20.99 -3.16 -11.01
C ASP A 666 21.41 -1.89 -11.77
N CYS A 667 21.86 -0.84 -11.06
CA CYS A 667 22.26 0.47 -11.62
C CYS A 667 21.11 1.23 -12.35
N SER A 668 19.85 0.89 -12.09
CA SER A 668 18.64 1.51 -12.68
C SER A 668 18.09 2.62 -11.79
N PHE A 669 18.89 3.65 -11.51
CA PHE A 669 18.58 4.68 -10.50
C PHE A 669 17.29 5.48 -10.72
N PRO A 670 16.93 5.90 -11.97
CA PRO A 670 15.68 6.64 -12.17
C PRO A 670 14.46 5.83 -11.75
N GLU A 671 14.41 4.55 -12.14
CA GLU A 671 13.33 3.63 -11.78
C GLU A 671 13.35 3.29 -10.26
N ALA A 672 14.56 3.16 -9.67
CA ALA A 672 14.72 2.97 -8.23
C ALA A 672 14.15 4.15 -7.43
N LEU A 673 14.45 5.38 -7.85
CA LEU A 673 13.95 6.59 -7.20
C LEU A 673 12.43 6.70 -7.30
N GLU A 674 11.85 6.33 -8.43
CA GLU A 674 10.39 6.26 -8.61
C GLU A 674 9.76 5.23 -7.65
N ALA A 675 10.33 4.02 -7.59
CA ALA A 675 9.87 2.97 -6.69
C ALA A 675 9.94 3.41 -5.21
N PHE A 676 11.06 4.01 -4.78
CA PHE A 676 11.18 4.51 -3.41
C PHE A 676 10.23 5.67 -3.10
N ARG A 677 10.00 6.60 -4.04
CA ARG A 677 9.00 7.67 -3.87
C ARG A 677 7.60 7.10 -3.73
N ARG A 678 7.28 6.05 -4.50
CA ARG A 678 5.99 5.37 -4.33
C ARG A 678 5.90 4.68 -2.97
N ALA A 679 6.96 3.98 -2.54
CA ALA A 679 7.02 3.42 -1.18
C ALA A 679 6.85 4.50 -0.10
N GLN A 680 7.50 5.66 -0.26
CA GLN A 680 7.39 6.80 0.67
C GLN A 680 5.97 7.39 0.72
N THR A 681 5.28 7.44 -0.42
CA THR A 681 3.87 7.86 -0.47
C THR A 681 2.98 6.91 0.33
N LEU A 682 3.24 5.59 0.26
CA LEU A 682 2.49 4.55 0.98
C LEU A 682 2.85 4.47 2.47
N ALA A 683 4.10 4.80 2.82
CA ALA A 683 4.60 4.76 4.20
C ALA A 683 5.41 6.03 4.52
N PRO A 684 4.76 7.22 4.64
CA PRO A 684 5.45 8.52 4.75
C PRO A 684 6.25 8.71 6.04
N LYS A 685 6.01 7.87 7.05
CA LYS A 685 6.74 7.88 8.34
C LYS A 685 7.89 6.89 8.40
N ASP A 686 8.07 6.07 7.37
CA ASP A 686 9.16 5.09 7.33
C ASP A 686 10.49 5.80 7.03
N VAL A 687 11.35 5.79 8.03
CA VAL A 687 12.64 6.49 8.00
C VAL A 687 13.65 5.83 7.07
N PHE A 688 13.56 4.51 6.90
CA PHE A 688 14.46 3.76 6.02
C PHE A 688 14.15 4.04 4.56
N ILE A 689 12.86 4.15 4.20
CA ILE A 689 12.46 4.55 2.85
C ILE A 689 12.95 5.97 2.56
N ALA A 690 12.79 6.89 3.52
CA ALA A 690 13.29 8.27 3.37
C ALA A 690 14.82 8.30 3.19
N SER A 691 15.56 7.48 3.93
CA SER A 691 17.01 7.30 3.79
C SER A 691 17.39 6.76 2.40
N ASN A 692 16.67 5.74 1.91
CA ASN A 692 16.93 5.15 0.58
C ASN A 692 16.64 6.14 -0.56
N VAL A 693 15.59 6.98 -0.44
CA VAL A 693 15.36 8.10 -1.37
C VAL A 693 16.56 9.04 -1.38
N GLY A 694 17.03 9.47 -0.20
CA GLY A 694 18.17 10.36 -0.08
C GLY A 694 19.47 9.77 -0.68
N LEU A 695 19.78 8.52 -0.36
CA LEU A 695 20.93 7.83 -0.96
C LEU A 695 20.84 7.73 -2.49
N THR A 696 19.66 7.38 -3.01
CA THR A 696 19.47 7.29 -4.46
C THR A 696 19.64 8.66 -5.12
N GLN A 697 19.22 9.74 -4.45
CA GLN A 697 19.44 11.11 -4.90
C GLN A 697 20.93 11.49 -4.91
N LEU A 698 21.74 11.06 -3.93
CA LEU A 698 23.20 11.24 -3.98
C LEU A 698 23.78 10.58 -5.22
N TRP A 699 23.44 9.33 -5.48
CA TRP A 699 23.96 8.59 -6.64
C TRP A 699 23.45 9.11 -7.98
N THR A 700 22.36 9.88 -7.99
CA THR A 700 21.86 10.56 -9.21
C THR A 700 22.37 12.00 -9.36
N GLY A 701 23.21 12.50 -8.42
CA GLY A 701 23.81 13.83 -8.50
C GLY A 701 22.92 14.97 -8.01
N HIS A 702 22.02 14.65 -7.05
CA HIS A 702 21.14 15.62 -6.39
C HIS A 702 21.48 15.74 -4.88
N PRO A 703 22.70 16.23 -4.52
CA PRO A 703 23.17 16.20 -3.14
C PRO A 703 22.37 17.11 -2.19
N LYS A 704 21.77 18.19 -2.70
CA LYS A 704 20.98 19.11 -1.86
C LYS A 704 19.67 18.46 -1.42
N GLU A 705 18.93 17.84 -2.34
CA GLU A 705 17.70 17.12 -2.05
C GLU A 705 17.96 15.89 -1.16
N ALA A 706 19.08 15.22 -1.39
CA ALA A 706 19.53 14.12 -0.55
C ALA A 706 19.78 14.55 0.89
N LEU A 707 20.43 15.71 1.07
CA LEU A 707 20.71 16.28 2.39
C LEU A 707 19.42 16.55 3.18
N GLU A 708 18.41 17.14 2.54
CA GLU A 708 17.12 17.40 3.18
C GLU A 708 16.41 16.11 3.60
N ALA A 709 16.41 15.09 2.74
CA ALA A 709 15.78 13.81 3.01
C ALA A 709 16.49 13.07 4.17
N LEU A 710 17.83 13.02 4.12
CA LEU A 710 18.64 12.31 5.13
C LEU A 710 18.70 13.05 6.47
N GLU A 711 18.69 14.39 6.47
CA GLU A 711 18.57 15.17 7.71
C GLU A 711 17.23 14.88 8.42
N LYS A 712 16.14 14.83 7.66
CA LYS A 712 14.82 14.47 8.21
C LYS A 712 14.80 13.05 8.75
N ALA A 713 15.41 12.09 8.05
CA ALA A 713 15.52 10.72 8.51
C ALA A 713 16.36 10.60 9.80
N ALA A 714 17.52 11.28 9.88
CA ALA A 714 18.39 11.27 11.05
C ALA A 714 17.73 11.90 12.30
N ARG A 715 16.89 12.92 12.12
CA ARG A 715 16.10 13.48 13.22
C ARG A 715 15.00 12.54 13.69
N ALA A 716 14.40 11.77 12.78
CA ALA A 716 13.30 10.85 13.10
C ALA A 716 13.79 9.52 13.68
N ALA A 717 15.03 9.10 13.35
CA ALA A 717 15.69 7.91 13.89
C ALA A 717 17.06 8.25 14.50
N PRO A 718 17.11 8.94 15.66
CA PRO A 718 18.34 9.45 16.25
C PRO A 718 19.30 8.35 16.77
N GLU A 719 18.83 7.10 16.90
CA GLU A 719 19.57 5.95 17.39
C GLU A 719 20.01 4.97 16.28
N ASP A 720 19.77 5.31 14.99
CA ASP A 720 20.13 4.44 13.88
C ASP A 720 21.47 4.83 13.26
N PHE A 721 22.46 3.92 13.35
CA PHE A 721 23.83 4.18 12.88
C PHE A 721 23.93 4.29 11.36
N GLN A 722 23.10 3.56 10.60
CA GLN A 722 23.11 3.59 9.12
C GLN A 722 22.63 4.95 8.62
N ILE A 723 21.52 5.44 9.18
CA ILE A 723 20.94 6.73 8.80
C ILE A 723 21.91 7.88 9.11
N TRP A 724 22.62 7.84 10.26
CA TRP A 724 23.64 8.84 10.58
C TRP A 724 24.85 8.77 9.66
N GLY A 725 25.29 7.57 9.25
CA GLY A 725 26.35 7.39 8.25
C GLY A 725 25.96 7.99 6.89
N ASN A 726 24.78 7.65 6.40
CA ASN A 726 24.21 8.16 5.14
C ASN A 726 24.04 9.71 5.17
N TYR A 727 23.61 10.25 6.33
CA TYR A 727 23.52 11.69 6.52
C TYR A 727 24.91 12.36 6.49
N GLY A 728 25.92 11.71 7.05
CA GLY A 728 27.32 12.12 6.95
C GLY A 728 27.80 12.21 5.50
N ASP A 729 27.47 11.22 4.68
CA ASP A 729 27.78 11.21 3.25
C ASP A 729 27.14 12.40 2.51
N ALA A 730 25.86 12.67 2.78
CA ALA A 730 25.15 13.81 2.19
C ALA A 730 25.75 15.17 2.62
N LEU A 731 26.16 15.29 3.88
CA LEU A 731 26.83 16.49 4.38
C LEU A 731 28.18 16.71 3.70
N ALA A 732 28.96 15.63 3.52
CA ALA A 732 30.26 15.67 2.85
C ALA A 732 30.12 16.10 1.39
N GLU A 733 29.16 15.56 0.67
CA GLU A 733 28.86 15.93 -0.73
C GLU A 733 28.36 17.39 -0.88
N ASN A 734 27.85 17.99 0.19
CA ASN A 734 27.46 19.40 0.24
C ASN A 734 28.52 20.30 0.89
N ASP A 735 29.79 19.90 0.93
CA ASP A 735 30.93 20.60 1.51
C ASP A 735 30.81 21.00 3.00
N GLN A 736 29.88 20.37 3.76
CA GLN A 736 29.68 20.63 5.19
C GLN A 736 30.54 19.70 6.06
N LYS A 737 31.88 19.78 5.89
CA LYS A 737 32.85 18.83 6.42
C LYS A 737 32.80 18.65 7.95
N ASP A 738 32.63 19.74 8.71
CA ASP A 738 32.58 19.66 10.18
C ASP A 738 31.31 18.95 10.67
N ARG A 739 30.16 19.21 10.02
CA ARG A 739 28.91 18.53 10.32
C ARG A 739 28.96 17.06 9.88
N ALA A 740 29.57 16.77 8.73
CA ALA A 740 29.79 15.40 8.26
C ALA A 740 30.62 14.59 9.28
N LYS A 741 31.71 15.19 9.78
CA LYS A 741 32.52 14.56 10.83
C LYS A 741 31.71 14.25 12.09
N GLN A 742 30.86 15.16 12.56
CA GLN A 742 29.97 14.94 13.70
C GLN A 742 28.97 13.83 13.44
N ALA A 743 28.39 13.76 12.24
CA ALA A 743 27.46 12.70 11.86
C ALA A 743 28.13 11.32 11.82
N TYR A 744 29.35 11.22 11.26
CA TYR A 744 30.13 9.98 11.29
C TYR A 744 30.52 9.55 12.70
N GLU A 745 30.94 10.48 13.59
CA GLU A 745 31.25 10.13 14.99
C GLU A 745 29.98 9.61 15.72
N LYS A 746 28.82 10.20 15.44
CA LYS A 746 27.55 9.68 16.00
C LYS A 746 27.24 8.28 15.43
N SER A 747 27.40 8.05 14.13
CA SER A 747 27.24 6.73 13.50
C SER A 747 28.17 5.69 14.11
N ILE A 748 29.45 6.02 14.31
CA ILE A 748 30.46 5.14 14.94
C ILE A 748 30.04 4.77 16.37
N ALA A 749 29.58 5.76 17.16
CA ALA A 749 29.16 5.51 18.54
C ALA A 749 27.95 4.55 18.59
N LEU A 750 26.95 4.76 17.74
CA LEU A 750 25.76 3.91 17.65
C LEU A 750 26.11 2.50 17.12
N ALA A 751 26.96 2.40 16.10
CA ALA A 751 27.43 1.11 15.60
C ALA A 751 28.19 0.32 16.69
N ARG A 752 29.03 0.97 17.48
CA ARG A 752 29.72 0.34 18.64
C ARG A 752 28.72 -0.12 19.70
N GLN A 753 27.65 0.64 19.92
CA GLN A 753 26.60 0.22 20.85
C GLN A 753 25.86 -1.03 20.30
N ALA A 754 25.52 -1.09 19.00
CA ALA A 754 24.95 -2.26 18.37
C ALA A 754 25.88 -3.49 18.49
N LEU A 755 27.20 -3.31 18.28
CA LEU A 755 28.21 -4.34 18.40
C LEU A 755 28.41 -4.83 19.82
N SER A 756 28.08 -4.05 20.84
CA SER A 756 28.09 -4.52 22.22
C SER A 756 27.00 -5.56 22.51
N VAL A 757 25.91 -5.54 21.71
CA VAL A 757 24.81 -6.51 21.78
C VAL A 757 25.06 -7.67 20.83
N ASN A 758 25.44 -7.38 19.57
CA ASN A 758 25.74 -8.37 18.54
C ASN A 758 27.15 -8.12 17.96
N PRO A 759 28.22 -8.75 18.48
CA PRO A 759 29.61 -8.50 18.06
C PRO A 759 29.92 -8.90 16.60
N VAL A 760 29.03 -9.65 15.95
CA VAL A 760 29.23 -10.17 14.59
C VAL A 760 28.25 -9.52 13.58
N ASP A 761 27.62 -8.41 13.95
CA ASP A 761 26.76 -7.64 13.08
C ASP A 761 27.57 -7.02 11.93
N GLY A 762 27.43 -7.57 10.72
CA GLY A 762 28.21 -7.17 9.54
C GLY A 762 27.99 -5.72 9.14
N ASP A 763 26.75 -5.23 9.22
CA ASP A 763 26.42 -3.84 8.89
C ASP A 763 27.03 -2.88 9.90
N ALA A 764 26.87 -3.14 11.20
CA ALA A 764 27.43 -2.31 12.25
C ALA A 764 28.98 -2.29 12.19
N LEU A 765 29.62 -3.42 11.86
CA LEU A 765 31.06 -3.52 11.64
C LEU A 765 31.50 -2.67 10.42
N SER A 766 30.76 -2.75 9.30
CA SER A 766 31.11 -2.02 8.08
C SER A 766 30.92 -0.51 8.26
N PHE A 767 29.80 -0.06 8.83
CA PHE A 767 29.56 1.36 9.13
C PHE A 767 30.56 1.92 10.17
N ALA A 768 30.93 1.15 11.19
CA ALA A 768 31.96 1.55 12.12
C ALA A 768 33.32 1.73 11.40
N ALA A 769 33.71 0.79 10.53
CA ALA A 769 34.98 0.84 9.80
C ALA A 769 35.04 2.02 8.82
N THR A 770 34.02 2.18 7.99
CA THR A 770 33.95 3.29 6.99
C THR A 770 33.85 4.64 7.66
N GLY A 771 33.04 4.77 8.73
CA GLY A 771 32.96 5.99 9.53
C GLY A 771 34.31 6.36 10.15
N LEU A 772 35.02 5.40 10.77
CA LEU A 772 36.38 5.62 11.31
C LEU A 772 37.37 6.07 10.25
N ALA A 773 37.34 5.47 9.06
CA ALA A 773 38.19 5.88 7.96
C ALA A 773 37.88 7.31 7.46
N ARG A 774 36.59 7.69 7.37
CA ARG A 774 36.15 9.04 6.95
C ARG A 774 36.52 10.14 7.95
N VAL A 775 36.63 9.81 9.24
CA VAL A 775 37.14 10.77 10.27
C VAL A 775 38.65 10.71 10.46
N GLY A 776 39.39 9.92 9.65
CA GLY A 776 40.87 9.84 9.68
C GLY A 776 41.45 8.86 10.71
N ARG A 777 40.64 8.03 11.36
CA ARG A 777 41.04 7.06 12.38
C ARG A 777 41.35 5.69 11.74
N PHE A 778 42.33 5.64 10.81
CA PHE A 778 42.59 4.51 9.94
C PHE A 778 43.03 3.25 10.70
N ALA A 779 43.83 3.40 11.76
CA ALA A 779 44.30 2.27 12.56
C ALA A 779 43.13 1.53 13.26
N GLU A 780 42.14 2.31 13.72
CA GLU A 780 40.94 1.75 14.38
C GLU A 780 39.95 1.13 13.39
N ALA A 781 39.95 1.56 12.11
CA ALA A 781 39.06 1.05 11.07
C ALA A 781 39.43 -0.39 10.62
N ALA A 782 40.64 -0.81 10.80
CA ALA A 782 41.16 -2.07 10.26
C ALA A 782 40.51 -3.32 10.88
N GLU A 783 40.34 -3.34 12.21
CA GLU A 783 39.77 -4.48 12.92
C GLU A 783 38.26 -4.69 12.61
N PRO A 784 37.39 -3.66 12.71
CA PRO A 784 35.99 -3.80 12.32
C PRO A 784 35.81 -4.24 10.85
N MET A 785 36.59 -3.70 9.91
CA MET A 785 36.54 -4.10 8.53
C MET A 785 36.94 -5.56 8.29
N ALA A 786 37.98 -6.04 8.99
CA ALA A 786 38.39 -7.45 8.92
C ALA A 786 37.29 -8.38 9.44
N LYS A 787 36.61 -7.99 10.54
CA LYS A 787 35.49 -8.73 11.09
C LYS A 787 34.25 -8.70 10.16
N ALA A 788 33.95 -7.55 9.54
CA ALA A 788 32.86 -7.43 8.54
C ALA A 788 33.08 -8.38 7.37
N LEU A 789 34.29 -8.40 6.81
CA LEU A 789 34.69 -9.32 5.73
C LEU A 789 34.64 -10.81 6.12
N ALA A 790 34.83 -11.11 7.39
CA ALA A 790 34.74 -12.48 7.90
C ALA A 790 33.29 -12.90 8.17
N ALA A 791 32.43 -11.96 8.59
CA ALA A 791 31.03 -12.19 8.89
C ALA A 791 30.22 -12.45 7.61
N ASP A 792 30.46 -11.70 6.53
CA ASP A 792 29.81 -11.90 5.24
C ASP A 792 30.80 -11.86 4.06
N GLN A 793 31.24 -13.05 3.66
CA GLN A 793 32.22 -13.25 2.60
C GLN A 793 31.65 -13.05 1.17
N LYS A 794 30.37 -12.74 1.03
CA LYS A 794 29.72 -12.60 -0.29
C LYS A 794 28.99 -11.27 -0.48
N ALA A 795 28.90 -10.44 0.56
CA ALA A 795 28.19 -9.17 0.48
C ALA A 795 28.95 -8.15 -0.41
N PRO A 796 28.39 -7.77 -1.56
CA PRO A 796 29.08 -6.89 -2.51
C PRO A 796 29.35 -5.49 -1.93
N PHE A 797 28.51 -5.00 -1.01
CA PHE A 797 28.69 -3.71 -0.35
C PHE A 797 29.84 -3.73 0.67
N VAL A 798 30.06 -4.83 1.40
CA VAL A 798 31.20 -4.96 2.32
C VAL A 798 32.54 -4.87 1.57
N TYR A 799 32.62 -5.43 0.37
CA TYR A 799 33.80 -5.28 -0.49
C TYR A 799 33.99 -3.83 -0.97
N ALA A 800 32.90 -3.12 -1.30
CA ALA A 800 32.99 -1.70 -1.67
C ALA A 800 33.47 -0.86 -0.49
N ASP A 801 32.95 -1.10 0.71
CA ASP A 801 33.37 -0.46 1.96
C ASP A 801 34.83 -0.75 2.31
N ALA A 802 35.29 -2.00 2.10
CA ALA A 802 36.72 -2.33 2.23
C ALA A 802 37.58 -1.52 1.23
N GLY A 803 37.07 -1.27 0.04
CA GLY A 803 37.69 -0.37 -0.94
C GLY A 803 37.78 1.07 -0.43
N VAL A 804 36.71 1.59 0.22
CA VAL A 804 36.68 2.92 0.85
C VAL A 804 37.70 3.02 1.97
N VAL A 805 37.72 2.05 2.89
CA VAL A 805 38.70 2.02 3.99
C VAL A 805 40.13 1.95 3.46
N ALA A 806 40.38 1.15 2.43
CA ALA A 806 41.71 1.01 1.83
C ALA A 806 42.18 2.31 1.17
N ILE A 807 41.33 2.98 0.37
CA ILE A 807 41.72 4.22 -0.36
C ILE A 807 41.98 5.35 0.63
N LEU A 808 41.14 5.53 1.61
CA LEU A 808 41.29 6.57 2.61
C LEU A 808 42.54 6.33 3.48
N SER A 809 42.93 5.06 3.71
CA SER A 809 44.19 4.68 4.36
C SER A 809 45.42 4.76 3.44
N GLY A 810 45.32 5.28 2.21
CA GLY A 810 46.42 5.41 1.26
C GLY A 810 46.81 4.13 0.50
N ARG A 811 46.07 3.02 0.69
CA ARG A 811 46.36 1.69 0.10
C ARG A 811 45.64 1.48 -1.24
N LYS A 812 46.11 2.20 -2.28
CA LYS A 812 45.49 2.23 -3.61
C LYS A 812 45.36 0.84 -4.28
N ALA A 813 46.36 -0.01 -4.18
CA ALA A 813 46.34 -1.35 -4.75
C ALA A 813 45.28 -2.24 -4.09
N ASP A 814 45.18 -2.18 -2.75
CA ASP A 814 44.16 -2.92 -2.01
C ASP A 814 42.78 -2.43 -2.37
N ALA A 815 42.57 -1.10 -2.50
CA ALA A 815 41.32 -0.52 -2.90
C ALA A 815 40.83 -1.08 -4.25
N LEU A 816 41.72 -1.08 -5.27
CA LEU A 816 41.42 -1.64 -6.60
C LEU A 816 41.06 -3.14 -6.52
N ALA A 817 41.78 -3.90 -5.72
CA ALA A 817 41.49 -5.33 -5.52
C ALA A 817 40.11 -5.56 -4.91
N TRP A 818 39.75 -4.78 -3.88
CA TRP A 818 38.42 -4.86 -3.23
C TRP A 818 37.29 -4.40 -4.16
N LEU A 819 37.50 -3.30 -4.90
CA LEU A 819 36.50 -2.82 -5.87
C LEU A 819 36.22 -3.82 -6.97
N ARG A 820 37.26 -4.54 -7.43
CA ARG A 820 37.08 -5.64 -8.40
C ARG A 820 36.21 -6.74 -7.82
N LYS A 821 36.50 -7.18 -6.56
CA LYS A 821 35.66 -8.17 -5.88
C LYS A 821 34.22 -7.70 -5.67
N ALA A 822 34.02 -6.41 -5.33
CA ALA A 822 32.68 -5.84 -5.21
C ALA A 822 31.90 -5.96 -6.53
N VAL A 823 32.51 -5.58 -7.64
CA VAL A 823 31.91 -5.66 -8.95
C VAL A 823 31.65 -7.11 -9.39
N ASP A 824 32.60 -8.00 -9.14
CA ASP A 824 32.46 -9.44 -9.45
C ASP A 824 31.34 -10.09 -8.62
N ALA A 825 31.10 -9.59 -7.40
CA ALA A 825 29.98 -9.95 -6.54
C ALA A 825 28.65 -9.25 -6.91
N GLY A 826 28.65 -8.40 -7.95
CA GLY A 826 27.42 -7.74 -8.45
C GLY A 826 27.17 -6.32 -7.94
N TYR A 827 28.15 -5.66 -7.29
CA TYR A 827 27.97 -4.26 -6.88
C TYR A 827 27.91 -3.32 -8.09
N CYS A 828 27.04 -2.32 -8.02
CA CYS A 828 26.84 -1.38 -9.13
C CYS A 828 28.09 -0.55 -9.44
N ARG A 829 28.64 -0.73 -10.64
CA ARG A 829 29.84 -0.02 -11.14
C ARG A 829 29.68 1.50 -11.17
N GLN A 830 28.46 1.97 -11.45
CA GLN A 830 28.18 3.41 -11.53
C GLN A 830 28.22 4.08 -10.16
N ILE A 831 27.88 3.37 -9.07
CA ILE A 831 28.04 3.87 -7.70
C ILE A 831 29.53 4.07 -7.45
N ILE A 832 30.37 3.05 -7.67
CA ILE A 832 31.82 3.14 -7.49
C ILE A 832 32.42 4.31 -8.30
N ALA A 833 32.02 4.47 -9.55
CA ALA A 833 32.52 5.56 -10.41
C ALA A 833 32.25 6.97 -9.88
N ARG A 834 31.14 7.11 -9.12
CA ARG A 834 30.66 8.39 -8.56
C ARG A 834 31.17 8.69 -7.16
N MET A 835 31.49 7.68 -6.38
CA MET A 835 31.94 7.88 -4.99
C MET A 835 33.14 8.82 -4.91
N PRO A 836 33.08 9.89 -4.07
CA PRO A 836 34.10 10.92 -4.00
C PRO A 836 35.44 10.37 -3.48
N GLU A 837 35.41 9.34 -2.64
CA GLU A 837 36.63 8.71 -2.10
C GLU A 837 37.52 8.14 -3.20
N PHE A 838 36.94 7.70 -4.32
CA PHE A 838 37.70 7.12 -5.43
C PHE A 838 38.13 8.16 -6.50
N ALA A 839 37.96 9.48 -6.23
CA ALA A 839 38.32 10.54 -7.17
C ALA A 839 39.77 10.43 -7.64
N SER A 840 40.70 10.05 -6.73
CA SER A 840 42.12 9.86 -7.01
C SER A 840 42.46 8.62 -7.87
N LEU A 841 41.49 7.75 -8.11
CA LEU A 841 41.64 6.53 -8.93
C LEU A 841 41.06 6.71 -10.33
N ARG A 842 40.28 7.77 -10.60
CA ARG A 842 39.53 7.91 -11.88
C ARG A 842 40.40 7.89 -13.13
N GLU A 843 41.62 8.41 -13.04
CA GLU A 843 42.61 8.42 -14.15
C GLU A 843 43.40 7.10 -14.27
N ILE A 844 43.25 6.16 -13.33
CA ILE A 844 43.99 4.91 -13.34
C ILE A 844 43.29 3.90 -14.27
N PRO A 845 44.03 3.31 -15.27
CA PRO A 845 43.45 2.39 -16.24
C PRO A 845 42.75 1.17 -15.59
N GLU A 846 43.28 0.63 -14.50
CA GLU A 846 42.68 -0.49 -13.78
C GLU A 846 41.34 -0.11 -13.15
N PHE A 847 41.23 1.09 -12.61
CA PHE A 847 39.93 1.58 -12.08
C PHE A 847 38.93 1.77 -13.22
N GLN A 848 39.36 2.38 -14.33
CA GLN A 848 38.50 2.53 -15.51
C GLN A 848 37.99 1.16 -16.02
N ALA A 849 38.86 0.15 -16.03
CA ALA A 849 38.46 -1.22 -16.39
C ALA A 849 37.43 -1.84 -15.41
N ILE A 850 37.51 -1.50 -14.11
CA ILE A 850 36.54 -1.97 -13.09
C ILE A 850 35.17 -1.33 -13.30
N VAL A 851 35.13 -0.01 -13.54
CA VAL A 851 33.87 0.75 -13.62
C VAL A 851 33.26 0.77 -15.02
N SER A 852 33.98 0.37 -16.05
CA SER A 852 33.48 0.28 -17.43
C SER A 852 32.55 -0.95 -17.57
N PRO A 853 31.49 -0.85 -18.37
CA PRO A 853 30.66 -2.00 -18.67
C PRO A 853 31.50 -3.11 -19.35
N PRO A 854 31.24 -4.40 -19.11
CA PRO A 854 31.93 -5.47 -19.81
C PRO A 854 31.76 -5.26 -21.32
N ARG A 855 32.86 -5.27 -22.08
CA ARG A 855 32.79 -5.28 -23.55
C ARG A 855 31.90 -6.46 -23.92
N LYS A 856 30.77 -6.18 -24.58
CA LYS A 856 30.00 -7.26 -25.23
C LYS A 856 30.99 -8.02 -26.09
N ALA A 857 31.23 -9.30 -25.76
CA ALA A 857 31.95 -10.18 -26.64
C ALA A 857 31.23 -10.11 -28.00
N SER A 858 31.90 -9.58 -29.00
CA SER A 858 31.42 -9.62 -30.38
C SER A 858 31.23 -11.11 -30.66
N ALA A 859 29.99 -11.52 -30.87
CA ALA A 859 29.67 -12.86 -31.34
C ALA A 859 30.38 -12.99 -32.68
N SER A 860 31.52 -13.71 -32.69
CA SER A 860 32.18 -14.19 -33.88
C SER A 860 31.49 -15.43 -34.40
#